data_91fbb1586db65a89f7ee8acb159d6024
#
_entry.id   91fbb1586db65a89f7ee8acb159d6024
#
_cell.length_a   1.000
_cell.length_b   1.000
_cell.length_c   1.000
_cell.angle_alpha   90.00
_cell.angle_beta   90.00
_cell.angle_gamma   90.00
#
_symmetry.space_group_name_H-M   'P 1'
#
loop_
_entity.id
_entity.type
_entity.pdbx_description
1 polymer ?
#
loop_
_entity_poly.entity_id
_entity_poly.type
_entity_poly.pdbx_seq_one_letter_code
_entity_poly.pdbx_strand_id
1 'polypeptide(L)'
;LLCINCTRMKKLIFLLFILASNLAFSQLNINHYIRVGETRIQIGNYVGAIENFNIVIRFKPHLPEPYYYRGLAKHQLEDFRGAVLDYNTAIEIKPYYPDAFMNRGLAYLQLNDYAKSIADYNRAIELDPNNANIYNNRGIAKISMKDIDGAIADYDKALEINPKFTNSFINRSNAKLMKNDLRGAIRDLNQAIIIRPHFASAYLLRGLARFELNDYAAALRDFDQCIKLEPQNAYAFNNRGIVKQKLEDFRGAIVDYNTALKIDPTIANAYMNRGIARENLKLPGSEEDYAIAARLDPKFVFNAKEVDSSALARARQQANQSAQNQLPAQQTQAQPDPNSTSTNNGSSNDQADAEQNTEPKKETQEERDRRRYRLTLSDARNTPGKDDKEVDDGRIQNKNIIIDLQPIFILSSYDKYSTDFERTQYYNLELETINNFNNYDPVVTISNKPVDYLKDVFKNHILYFNERIRNNNKESQNYLSRGIFYSLIEDYPNSMNDLQKAIDLNTKNALAYFSRANCSLKMADIIDQLKQSSNAITVALNTDPKQTKVTTIETVTDYSAVMNDYETCLQLNPDFAFAYFNKAYVKCKMRDYEGALTDLNKALEIETDFAEAYFNRGLTKIYLDDVEGGALDLSKAGELGIQDAYNIIKRYCN
;
A
#
# COMPACT_ATOMS: atom_id res chain seq x y z
N LEU A 1 20.50 30.09 63.25
CA LEU A 1 20.70 28.61 63.03
C LEU A 1 19.42 27.92 62.61
N LEU A 2 18.22 28.22 63.14
CA LEU A 2 16.92 27.59 62.77
C LEU A 2 16.49 27.95 61.35
N CYS A 3 16.78 29.13 60.80
CA CYS A 3 16.36 29.56 59.47
C CYS A 3 17.17 28.88 58.34
N ILE A 4 18.43 28.53 58.60
CA ILE A 4 19.32 27.86 57.61
C ILE A 4 18.96 26.40 57.42
N ASN A 5 18.45 25.74 58.45
CA ASN A 5 17.97 24.36 58.38
C ASN A 5 16.66 24.26 57.60
N CYS A 6 15.77 25.25 57.69
CA CYS A 6 14.49 25.27 56.95
C CYS A 6 14.69 25.39 55.42
N THR A 7 15.67 26.21 54.99
CA THR A 7 16.01 26.38 53.57
C THR A 7 16.72 25.13 52.97
N ARG A 8 17.58 24.49 53.75
CA ARG A 8 18.20 23.21 53.37
C ARG A 8 17.19 22.08 53.30
N MET A 9 16.27 22.00 54.26
CA MET A 9 15.19 21.02 54.26
C MET A 9 14.23 21.23 53.06
N LYS A 10 13.85 22.48 52.71
CA LYS A 10 13.03 22.77 51.53
C LYS A 10 13.75 22.39 50.24
N LYS A 11 15.05 22.63 50.09
CA LYS A 11 15.86 22.19 48.96
C LYS A 11 15.96 20.65 48.87
N LEU A 12 16.10 19.98 50.00
CA LEU A 12 16.15 18.51 50.06
C LEU A 12 14.80 17.90 49.71
N ILE A 13 13.69 18.46 50.18
CA ILE A 13 12.32 18.04 49.86
C ILE A 13 12.05 18.30 48.38
N PHE A 14 12.49 19.42 47.80
CA PHE A 14 12.36 19.72 46.38
C PHE A 14 13.21 18.78 45.51
N LEU A 15 14.41 18.41 45.94
CA LEU A 15 15.27 17.42 45.29
C LEU A 15 14.65 16.01 45.35
N LEU A 16 14.08 15.64 46.50
CA LEU A 16 13.35 14.40 46.70
C LEU A 16 12.04 14.38 45.85
N PHE A 17 11.39 15.51 45.71
CA PHE A 17 10.20 15.63 44.84
C PHE A 17 10.56 15.53 43.34
N ILE A 18 11.70 16.07 42.92
CA ILE A 18 12.25 15.93 41.57
C ILE A 18 12.70 14.47 41.36
N LEU A 19 13.36 13.83 42.34
CA LEU A 19 13.71 12.42 42.28
C LEU A 19 12.44 11.48 42.29
N ALA A 20 11.46 11.79 43.11
CA ALA A 20 10.20 11.07 43.17
C ALA A 20 9.33 11.30 41.92
N SER A 21 9.34 12.49 41.33
CA SER A 21 8.68 12.74 40.05
C SER A 21 9.36 12.00 38.88
N ASN A 22 10.69 11.85 38.89
CA ASN A 22 11.41 11.03 37.92
C ASN A 22 11.21 9.53 38.17
N LEU A 23 10.89 9.10 39.40
CA LEU A 23 10.50 7.71 39.72
C LEU A 23 9.01 7.44 39.48
N ALA A 24 8.16 8.47 39.52
CA ALA A 24 6.73 8.40 39.26
C ALA A 24 6.36 8.56 37.77
N PHE A 25 7.32 8.83 36.87
CA PHE A 25 7.13 8.54 35.47
C PHE A 25 6.91 7.04 35.39
N SER A 26 5.66 6.67 35.31
CA SER A 26 5.17 5.32 35.01
C SER A 26 6.18 4.69 34.05
N GLN A 27 6.91 3.67 34.50
CA GLN A 27 7.80 2.92 33.62
C GLN A 27 6.92 2.43 32.49
N LEU A 28 7.07 3.02 31.31
CA LEU A 28 6.35 2.59 30.12
C LEU A 28 6.56 1.08 30.00
N ASN A 29 5.49 0.30 30.11
CA ASN A 29 5.60 -1.14 30.10
C ASN A 29 5.90 -1.61 28.67
N ILE A 30 7.17 -1.53 28.28
CA ILE A 30 7.68 -1.87 26.96
C ILE A 30 7.20 -3.26 26.53
N ASN A 31 7.23 -4.24 27.44
CA ASN A 31 6.78 -5.61 27.16
C ASN A 31 5.26 -5.67 26.87
N HIS A 32 4.49 -4.75 27.42
CA HIS A 32 3.07 -4.63 27.09
C HIS A 32 2.90 -4.19 25.62
N TYR A 33 3.59 -3.12 25.20
CA TYR A 33 3.49 -2.64 23.82
C TYR A 33 3.98 -3.67 22.80
N ILE A 34 5.05 -4.41 23.09
CA ILE A 34 5.52 -5.50 22.21
C ILE A 34 4.43 -6.56 22.08
N ARG A 35 3.87 -7.07 23.20
CA ARG A 35 2.82 -8.10 23.18
C ARG A 35 1.54 -7.64 22.47
N VAL A 36 1.12 -6.40 22.70
CA VAL A 36 -0.04 -5.83 22.00
C VAL A 36 0.25 -5.72 20.50
N GLY A 37 1.45 -5.30 20.10
CA GLY A 37 1.88 -5.27 18.71
C GLY A 37 1.86 -6.65 18.05
N GLU A 38 2.42 -7.69 18.73
CA GLU A 38 2.36 -9.08 18.26
C GLU A 38 0.91 -9.57 18.09
N THR A 39 0.05 -9.30 19.09
CA THR A 39 -1.38 -9.64 19.01
C THR A 39 -2.05 -8.95 17.84
N ARG A 40 -1.75 -7.66 17.60
CA ARG A 40 -2.28 -6.90 16.45
C ARG A 40 -1.83 -7.50 15.12
N ILE A 41 -0.60 -8.01 15.00
CA ILE A 41 -0.16 -8.76 13.81
C ILE A 41 -1.02 -10.01 13.62
N GLN A 42 -1.26 -10.79 14.69
CA GLN A 42 -2.04 -12.03 14.61
C GLN A 42 -3.48 -11.82 14.16
N ILE A 43 -4.11 -10.69 14.56
CA ILE A 43 -5.48 -10.35 14.15
C ILE A 43 -5.53 -9.56 12.83
N GLY A 44 -4.39 -9.32 12.18
CA GLY A 44 -4.30 -8.61 10.89
C GLY A 44 -4.34 -7.08 10.99
N ASN A 45 -4.27 -6.50 12.19
CA ASN A 45 -4.17 -5.05 12.38
C ASN A 45 -2.70 -4.61 12.31
N TYR A 46 -2.13 -4.62 11.12
CA TYR A 46 -0.71 -4.34 10.90
C TYR A 46 -0.32 -2.89 11.17
N VAL A 47 -1.18 -1.93 10.80
CA VAL A 47 -0.93 -0.50 11.07
C VAL A 47 -0.89 -0.23 12.56
N GLY A 48 -1.88 -0.71 13.31
CA GLY A 48 -1.87 -0.58 14.76
C GLY A 48 -0.69 -1.32 15.44
N ALA A 49 -0.17 -2.40 14.84
CA ALA A 49 1.07 -3.04 15.30
C ALA A 49 2.28 -2.12 15.12
N ILE A 50 2.42 -1.48 13.94
CA ILE A 50 3.49 -0.53 13.64
C ILE A 50 3.50 0.62 14.65
N GLU A 51 2.34 1.19 14.99
CA GLU A 51 2.21 2.23 16.02
C GLU A 51 2.79 1.79 17.38
N ASN A 52 2.46 0.57 17.83
CA ASN A 52 3.01 0.05 19.09
C ASN A 52 4.53 -0.13 19.02
N PHE A 53 5.05 -0.68 17.93
CA PHE A 53 6.49 -0.87 17.79
C PHE A 53 7.23 0.47 17.65
N ASN A 54 6.63 1.49 17.03
CA ASN A 54 7.17 2.84 16.99
C ASN A 54 7.33 3.43 18.41
N ILE A 55 6.35 3.22 19.28
CA ILE A 55 6.45 3.62 20.70
C ILE A 55 7.66 2.93 21.36
N VAL A 56 7.79 1.62 21.16
CA VAL A 56 8.93 0.86 21.75
C VAL A 56 10.26 1.36 21.19
N ILE A 57 10.37 1.53 19.88
CA ILE A 57 11.59 2.00 19.20
C ILE A 57 12.00 3.39 19.71
N ARG A 58 11.05 4.30 19.89
CA ARG A 58 11.32 5.66 20.40
C ARG A 58 11.96 5.63 21.78
N PHE A 59 11.52 4.74 22.67
CA PHE A 59 12.01 4.66 24.04
C PHE A 59 13.16 3.68 24.24
N LYS A 60 13.27 2.66 23.38
CA LYS A 60 14.29 1.60 23.45
C LYS A 60 14.82 1.25 22.05
N PRO A 61 15.53 2.16 21.39
CA PRO A 61 16.01 1.98 20.02
C PRO A 61 17.05 0.88 19.84
N HIS A 62 17.61 0.35 20.93
CA HIS A 62 18.62 -0.71 20.93
C HIS A 62 18.04 -2.14 21.02
N LEU A 63 16.71 -2.28 21.08
CA LEU A 63 16.05 -3.59 21.05
C LEU A 63 15.84 -4.05 19.62
N PRO A 64 16.24 -5.27 19.25
CA PRO A 64 16.06 -5.76 17.86
C PRO A 64 14.62 -6.22 17.57
N GLU A 65 13.90 -6.73 18.58
CA GLU A 65 12.56 -7.34 18.41
C GLU A 65 11.53 -6.36 17.83
N PRO A 66 11.41 -5.08 18.30
CA PRO A 66 10.43 -4.16 17.74
C PRO A 66 10.66 -3.84 16.25
N TYR A 67 11.92 -3.75 15.82
CA TYR A 67 12.24 -3.59 14.40
C TYR A 67 11.87 -4.85 13.61
N TYR A 68 12.22 -6.02 14.10
CA TYR A 68 11.84 -7.29 13.49
C TYR A 68 10.33 -7.42 13.30
N TYR A 69 9.54 -7.18 14.35
CA TYR A 69 8.08 -7.26 14.28
C TYR A 69 7.47 -6.14 13.45
N ARG A 70 8.04 -4.92 13.45
CA ARG A 70 7.60 -3.85 12.56
C ARG A 70 7.88 -4.21 11.11
N GLY A 71 9.03 -4.80 10.82
CA GLY A 71 9.35 -5.37 9.52
C GLY A 71 8.35 -6.44 9.08
N LEU A 72 7.93 -7.35 9.99
CA LEU A 72 6.87 -8.32 9.70
C LEU A 72 5.54 -7.63 9.36
N ALA A 73 5.14 -6.62 10.12
CA ALA A 73 3.90 -5.88 9.85
C ALA A 73 3.93 -5.16 8.50
N LYS A 74 5.05 -4.50 8.17
CA LYS A 74 5.26 -3.87 6.84
C LYS A 74 5.25 -4.89 5.72
N HIS A 75 5.90 -6.04 5.92
CA HIS A 75 5.89 -7.13 4.95
C HIS A 75 4.44 -7.60 4.67
N GLN A 76 3.57 -7.66 5.69
CA GLN A 76 2.14 -8.00 5.53
C GLN A 76 1.34 -6.91 4.78
N LEU A 77 1.78 -5.67 4.84
CA LEU A 77 1.24 -4.55 4.08
C LEU A 77 1.84 -4.45 2.66
N GLU A 78 2.68 -5.41 2.26
CA GLU A 78 3.42 -5.44 1.00
C GLU A 78 4.46 -4.29 0.87
N ASP A 79 4.81 -3.63 1.97
CA ASP A 79 5.94 -2.69 2.05
C ASP A 79 7.25 -3.48 2.25
N PHE A 80 7.69 -4.15 1.19
CA PHE A 80 8.88 -5.02 1.25
C PHE A 80 10.16 -4.23 1.45
N ARG A 81 10.26 -3.01 0.87
CA ARG A 81 11.45 -2.15 1.04
C ARG A 81 11.56 -1.61 2.45
N GLY A 82 10.46 -1.12 3.02
CA GLY A 82 10.42 -0.70 4.42
C GLY A 82 10.67 -1.86 5.39
N ALA A 83 10.17 -3.07 5.08
CA ALA A 83 10.48 -4.27 5.86
C ALA A 83 11.96 -4.62 5.84
N VAL A 84 12.64 -4.53 4.68
CA VAL A 84 14.08 -4.75 4.56
C VAL A 84 14.88 -3.77 5.43
N LEU A 85 14.50 -2.50 5.50
CA LEU A 85 15.16 -1.52 6.38
C LEU A 85 15.04 -1.91 7.86
N ASP A 86 13.84 -2.31 8.28
CA ASP A 86 13.60 -2.75 9.67
C ASP A 86 14.37 -4.04 10.00
N TYR A 87 14.40 -5.02 9.10
CA TYR A 87 15.22 -6.23 9.29
C TYR A 87 16.71 -5.93 9.29
N ASN A 88 17.20 -4.97 8.50
CA ASN A 88 18.59 -4.52 8.54
C ASN A 88 18.94 -4.01 9.93
N THR A 89 18.13 -3.11 10.49
CA THR A 89 18.35 -2.57 11.83
C THR A 89 18.29 -3.67 12.88
N ALA A 90 17.33 -4.59 12.80
CA ALA A 90 17.25 -5.72 13.74
C ALA A 90 18.51 -6.61 13.68
N ILE A 91 19.05 -6.87 12.49
CA ILE A 91 20.27 -7.66 12.29
C ILE A 91 21.52 -6.91 12.76
N GLU A 92 21.60 -5.59 12.53
CA GLU A 92 22.70 -4.76 13.03
C GLU A 92 22.78 -4.79 14.55
N ILE A 93 21.62 -4.71 15.24
CA ILE A 93 21.56 -4.79 16.71
C ILE A 93 21.86 -6.23 17.18
N LYS A 94 21.33 -7.24 16.49
CA LYS A 94 21.47 -8.66 16.84
C LYS A 94 21.96 -9.49 15.63
N PRO A 95 23.27 -9.61 15.41
CA PRO A 95 23.84 -10.31 14.24
C PRO A 95 23.55 -11.81 14.17
N TYR A 96 23.09 -12.42 15.24
CA TYR A 96 22.71 -13.84 15.34
C TYR A 96 21.18 -13.95 15.44
N TYR A 97 20.47 -13.52 14.39
CA TYR A 97 19.00 -13.50 14.33
C TYR A 97 18.50 -14.23 13.07
N PRO A 98 18.41 -15.58 13.09
CA PRO A 98 18.09 -16.38 11.90
C PRO A 98 16.73 -15.98 11.30
N ASP A 99 15.71 -15.70 12.13
CA ASP A 99 14.38 -15.30 11.64
C ASP A 99 14.41 -13.96 10.89
N ALA A 100 15.25 -13.01 11.33
CA ALA A 100 15.37 -11.72 10.66
C ALA A 100 16.04 -11.88 9.27
N PHE A 101 17.08 -12.71 9.15
CA PHE A 101 17.66 -13.07 7.87
C PHE A 101 16.66 -13.79 6.97
N MET A 102 15.93 -14.79 7.50
CA MET A 102 14.93 -15.54 6.74
C MET A 102 13.84 -14.61 6.18
N ASN A 103 13.30 -13.71 7.00
CA ASN A 103 12.23 -12.82 6.57
C ASN A 103 12.75 -11.68 5.66
N ARG A 104 14.00 -11.20 5.83
CA ARG A 104 14.64 -10.28 4.88
C ARG A 104 14.89 -10.96 3.54
N GLY A 105 15.34 -12.21 3.54
CA GLY A 105 15.47 -13.04 2.34
C GLY A 105 14.13 -13.21 1.62
N LEU A 106 13.02 -13.37 2.37
CA LEU A 106 11.67 -13.42 1.79
C LEU A 106 11.26 -12.07 1.20
N ALA A 107 11.58 -10.95 1.86
CA ALA A 107 11.32 -9.62 1.32
C ALA A 107 12.10 -9.36 0.02
N TYR A 108 13.38 -9.76 -0.04
CA TYR A 108 14.18 -9.69 -1.28
C TYR A 108 13.61 -10.58 -2.39
N LEU A 109 13.06 -11.75 -2.06
CA LEU A 109 12.38 -12.62 -3.03
C LEU A 109 11.19 -11.91 -3.68
N GLN A 110 10.38 -11.19 -2.89
CA GLN A 110 9.24 -10.42 -3.39
C GLN A 110 9.69 -9.21 -4.24
N LEU A 111 10.85 -8.65 -3.94
CA LEU A 111 11.48 -7.57 -4.71
C LEU A 111 12.23 -8.09 -5.95
N ASN A 112 12.15 -9.40 -6.25
CA ASN A 112 12.88 -10.07 -7.32
C ASN A 112 14.42 -9.98 -7.20
N ASP A 113 14.97 -9.60 -6.04
CA ASP A 113 16.42 -9.64 -5.76
C ASP A 113 16.82 -11.03 -5.24
N TYR A 114 16.79 -11.99 -6.13
CA TYR A 114 17.04 -13.40 -5.80
C TYR A 114 18.43 -13.65 -5.24
N ALA A 115 19.43 -12.88 -5.66
CA ALA A 115 20.80 -13.03 -5.18
C ALA A 115 20.91 -12.67 -3.70
N LYS A 116 20.37 -11.53 -3.28
CA LYS A 116 20.33 -11.14 -1.86
C LYS A 116 19.45 -12.08 -1.04
N SER A 117 18.33 -12.52 -1.61
CA SER A 117 17.45 -13.50 -0.98
C SER A 117 18.22 -14.80 -0.63
N ILE A 118 18.97 -15.37 -1.58
CA ILE A 118 19.76 -16.59 -1.34
C ILE A 118 20.88 -16.34 -0.34
N ALA A 119 21.55 -15.19 -0.39
CA ALA A 119 22.60 -14.85 0.56
C ALA A 119 22.06 -14.81 1.99
N ASP A 120 20.88 -14.21 2.20
CA ASP A 120 20.22 -14.16 3.50
C ASP A 120 19.78 -15.55 3.99
N TYR A 121 19.20 -16.37 3.11
CA TYR A 121 18.89 -17.76 3.48
C TYR A 121 20.12 -18.58 3.81
N ASN A 122 21.24 -18.38 3.10
CA ASN A 122 22.49 -19.04 3.45
C ASN A 122 22.91 -18.65 4.87
N ARG A 123 22.85 -17.37 5.20
CA ARG A 123 23.19 -16.90 6.55
C ARG A 123 22.22 -17.43 7.61
N ALA A 124 20.93 -17.47 7.30
CA ALA A 124 19.92 -18.06 8.20
C ALA A 124 20.19 -19.55 8.45
N ILE A 125 20.58 -20.33 7.43
CA ILE A 125 20.95 -21.76 7.55
C ILE A 125 22.20 -21.96 8.41
N GLU A 126 23.21 -21.10 8.28
CA GLU A 126 24.40 -21.15 9.15
C GLU A 126 24.03 -20.97 10.63
N LEU A 127 23.03 -20.14 10.92
CA LEU A 127 22.58 -19.84 12.28
C LEU A 127 21.57 -20.86 12.81
N ASP A 128 20.69 -21.39 11.95
CA ASP A 128 19.68 -22.39 12.29
C ASP A 128 19.58 -23.45 11.18
N PRO A 129 20.45 -24.46 11.19
CA PRO A 129 20.52 -25.50 10.15
C PRO A 129 19.35 -26.50 10.21
N ASN A 130 18.54 -26.49 11.25
CA ASN A 130 17.44 -27.43 11.43
C ASN A 130 16.06 -26.83 11.11
N ASN A 131 16.00 -25.68 10.49
CA ASN A 131 14.75 -25.03 10.08
C ASN A 131 14.39 -25.36 8.62
N ALA A 132 13.43 -26.26 8.45
CA ALA A 132 12.96 -26.70 7.13
C ALA A 132 12.43 -25.54 6.26
N ASN A 133 11.83 -24.50 6.88
CA ASN A 133 11.29 -23.36 6.13
C ASN A 133 12.37 -22.59 5.36
N ILE A 134 13.58 -22.45 5.96
CA ILE A 134 14.66 -21.69 5.31
C ILE A 134 15.11 -22.40 4.05
N TYR A 135 15.30 -23.72 4.09
CA TYR A 135 15.65 -24.50 2.89
C TYR A 135 14.54 -24.44 1.83
N ASN A 136 13.29 -24.61 2.25
CA ASN A 136 12.17 -24.50 1.31
C ASN A 136 12.13 -23.14 0.61
N ASN A 137 12.32 -22.04 1.34
CA ASN A 137 12.30 -20.70 0.79
C ASN A 137 13.52 -20.42 -0.10
N ARG A 138 14.72 -20.92 0.28
CA ARG A 138 15.90 -20.85 -0.60
C ARG A 138 15.69 -21.63 -1.89
N GLY A 139 15.05 -22.80 -1.82
CA GLY A 139 14.66 -23.56 -3.01
C GLY A 139 13.76 -22.78 -3.95
N ILE A 140 12.78 -22.02 -3.42
CA ILE A 140 11.93 -21.14 -4.23
C ILE A 140 12.76 -20.06 -4.93
N ALA A 141 13.67 -19.40 -4.20
CA ALA A 141 14.57 -18.40 -4.78
C ALA A 141 15.46 -18.97 -5.88
N LYS A 142 15.99 -20.21 -5.70
CA LYS A 142 16.78 -20.91 -6.71
C LYS A 142 15.98 -21.26 -7.96
N ILE A 143 14.70 -21.66 -7.83
CA ILE A 143 13.81 -21.85 -8.99
C ILE A 143 13.71 -20.56 -9.82
N SER A 144 13.53 -19.42 -9.17
CA SER A 144 13.48 -18.12 -9.85
C SER A 144 14.78 -17.78 -10.59
N MET A 145 15.92 -18.26 -10.09
CA MET A 145 17.23 -18.17 -10.77
C MET A 145 17.49 -19.32 -11.78
N LYS A 146 16.49 -20.20 -12.03
CA LYS A 146 16.61 -21.37 -12.91
C LYS A 146 17.60 -22.44 -12.42
N ASP A 147 18.03 -22.40 -11.16
CA ASP A 147 18.81 -23.45 -10.50
C ASP A 147 17.89 -24.53 -9.94
N ILE A 148 17.36 -25.36 -10.87
CA ILE A 148 16.36 -26.37 -10.53
C ILE A 148 16.96 -27.50 -9.67
N ASP A 149 18.20 -27.89 -9.95
CA ASP A 149 18.89 -28.97 -9.21
C ASP A 149 19.23 -28.54 -7.78
N GLY A 150 19.72 -27.32 -7.61
CA GLY A 150 19.94 -26.74 -6.31
C GLY A 150 18.66 -26.55 -5.49
N ALA A 151 17.54 -26.25 -6.16
CA ALA A 151 16.23 -26.17 -5.50
C ALA A 151 15.75 -27.55 -5.02
N ILE A 152 15.89 -28.59 -5.85
CA ILE A 152 15.50 -29.98 -5.46
C ILE A 152 16.32 -30.41 -4.23
N ALA A 153 17.64 -30.13 -4.20
CA ALA A 153 18.48 -30.46 -3.06
C ALA A 153 18.05 -29.74 -1.78
N ASP A 154 17.61 -28.47 -1.89
CA ASP A 154 17.09 -27.71 -0.75
C ASP A 154 15.74 -28.28 -0.26
N TYR A 155 14.83 -28.66 -1.18
CA TYR A 155 13.57 -29.32 -0.78
C TYR A 155 13.81 -30.71 -0.18
N ASP A 156 14.80 -31.45 -0.68
CA ASP A 156 15.22 -32.72 -0.09
C ASP A 156 15.67 -32.51 1.38
N LYS A 157 16.48 -31.49 1.62
CA LYS A 157 16.93 -31.15 2.97
C LYS A 157 15.77 -30.69 3.88
N ALA A 158 14.87 -29.88 3.34
CA ALA A 158 13.65 -29.46 4.08
C ALA A 158 12.80 -30.68 4.50
N LEU A 159 12.67 -31.69 3.63
CA LEU A 159 11.93 -32.92 3.90
C LEU A 159 12.67 -33.93 4.78
N GLU A 160 13.98 -33.90 4.78
CA GLU A 160 14.81 -34.63 5.76
C GLU A 160 14.57 -34.10 7.18
N ILE A 161 14.51 -32.77 7.35
CA ILE A 161 14.26 -32.09 8.63
C ILE A 161 12.81 -32.28 9.05
N ASN A 162 11.87 -32.04 8.13
CA ASN A 162 10.43 -32.17 8.38
C ASN A 162 9.76 -33.08 7.33
N PRO A 163 9.63 -34.40 7.58
CA PRO A 163 9.04 -35.34 6.64
C PRO A 163 7.53 -35.12 6.36
N LYS A 164 6.86 -34.24 7.10
CA LYS A 164 5.46 -33.87 6.88
C LYS A 164 5.29 -32.49 6.24
N PHE A 165 6.35 -31.88 5.76
CA PHE A 165 6.30 -30.53 5.17
C PHE A 165 5.68 -30.55 3.76
N THR A 166 4.34 -30.48 3.72
CA THR A 166 3.56 -30.58 2.48
C THR A 166 4.02 -29.60 1.40
N ASN A 167 4.36 -28.35 1.79
CA ASN A 167 4.78 -27.34 0.80
C ASN A 167 6.08 -27.73 0.09
N SER A 168 7.03 -28.36 0.78
CA SER A 168 8.28 -28.83 0.15
C SER A 168 8.04 -30.00 -0.80
N PHE A 169 7.12 -30.92 -0.51
CA PHE A 169 6.72 -31.95 -1.48
C PHE A 169 6.16 -31.33 -2.77
N ILE A 170 5.30 -30.32 -2.64
CA ILE A 170 4.68 -29.66 -3.79
C ILE A 170 5.72 -28.87 -4.58
N ASN A 171 6.58 -28.10 -3.90
CA ASN A 171 7.63 -27.31 -4.55
C ASN A 171 8.64 -28.23 -5.25
N ARG A 172 9.03 -29.35 -4.60
CA ARG A 172 9.91 -30.36 -5.24
C ARG A 172 9.23 -31.04 -6.43
N SER A 173 7.92 -31.33 -6.33
CA SER A 173 7.17 -31.88 -7.46
C SER A 173 7.15 -30.91 -8.66
N ASN A 174 6.96 -29.62 -8.42
CA ASN A 174 7.04 -28.60 -9.46
C ASN A 174 8.43 -28.53 -10.09
N ALA A 175 9.49 -28.55 -9.30
CA ALA A 175 10.86 -28.59 -9.78
C ALA A 175 11.14 -29.86 -10.64
N LYS A 176 10.61 -31.02 -10.21
CA LYS A 176 10.68 -32.28 -10.98
C LYS A 176 9.89 -32.22 -12.27
N LEU A 177 8.71 -31.59 -12.30
CA LEU A 177 7.93 -31.35 -13.53
C LEU A 177 8.74 -30.47 -14.51
N MET A 178 9.41 -29.42 -14.03
CA MET A 178 10.30 -28.60 -14.87
C MET A 178 11.44 -29.41 -15.50
N LYS A 179 11.91 -30.45 -14.81
CA LYS A 179 12.92 -31.40 -15.32
C LYS A 179 12.33 -32.56 -16.12
N ASN A 180 11.01 -32.59 -16.34
CA ASN A 180 10.30 -33.70 -16.98
C ASN A 180 10.37 -35.04 -16.19
N ASP A 181 10.72 -35.02 -14.89
CA ASP A 181 10.59 -36.21 -14.01
C ASP A 181 9.15 -36.35 -13.52
N LEU A 182 8.28 -36.76 -14.43
CA LEU A 182 6.85 -36.89 -14.17
C LEU A 182 6.55 -37.93 -13.07
N ARG A 183 7.30 -39.06 -13.06
CA ARG A 183 7.10 -40.11 -12.06
C ARG A 183 7.57 -39.68 -10.67
N GLY A 184 8.67 -38.94 -10.57
CA GLY A 184 9.15 -38.34 -9.34
C GLY A 184 8.18 -37.32 -8.77
N ALA A 185 7.62 -36.45 -9.63
CA ALA A 185 6.60 -35.49 -9.26
C ALA A 185 5.34 -36.15 -8.70
N ILE A 186 4.84 -37.23 -9.36
CA ILE A 186 3.68 -37.98 -8.88
C ILE A 186 3.93 -38.62 -7.51
N ARG A 187 5.16 -39.11 -7.24
CA ARG A 187 5.49 -39.66 -5.90
C ARG A 187 5.41 -38.58 -4.83
N ASP A 188 5.96 -37.38 -5.09
CA ASP A 188 5.90 -36.26 -4.16
C ASP A 188 4.45 -35.79 -3.92
N LEU A 189 3.66 -35.67 -4.98
CA LEU A 189 2.25 -35.26 -4.88
C LEU A 189 1.39 -36.31 -4.16
N ASN A 190 1.70 -37.60 -4.30
CA ASN A 190 1.07 -38.63 -3.49
C ASN A 190 1.33 -38.41 -1.99
N GLN A 191 2.57 -38.10 -1.61
CA GLN A 191 2.89 -37.79 -0.21
C GLN A 191 2.17 -36.53 0.27
N ALA A 192 2.17 -35.47 -0.53
CA ALA A 192 1.43 -34.24 -0.22
C ALA A 192 -0.08 -34.52 0.02
N ILE A 193 -0.71 -35.35 -0.80
CA ILE A 193 -2.12 -35.72 -0.67
C ILE A 193 -2.36 -36.60 0.57
N ILE A 194 -1.46 -37.52 0.89
CA ILE A 194 -1.56 -38.34 2.11
C ILE A 194 -1.53 -37.44 3.36
N ILE A 195 -0.67 -36.41 3.37
CA ILE A 195 -0.53 -35.49 4.51
C ILE A 195 -1.71 -34.51 4.56
N ARG A 196 -2.13 -33.97 3.42
CA ARG A 196 -3.24 -33.01 3.29
C ARG A 196 -4.24 -33.45 2.19
N PRO A 197 -5.21 -34.32 2.50
CA PRO A 197 -6.15 -34.87 1.48
C PRO A 197 -7.08 -33.83 0.86
N HIS A 198 -7.27 -32.68 1.46
CA HIS A 198 -8.13 -31.59 0.96
C HIS A 198 -7.36 -30.53 0.18
N PHE A 199 -6.11 -30.75 -0.17
CA PHE A 199 -5.29 -29.78 -0.89
C PHE A 199 -5.48 -29.92 -2.41
N ALA A 200 -6.43 -29.17 -2.97
CA ALA A 200 -6.88 -29.30 -4.36
C ALA A 200 -5.76 -29.14 -5.38
N SER A 201 -4.80 -28.23 -5.13
CA SER A 201 -3.69 -27.99 -6.07
C SER A 201 -2.79 -29.22 -6.25
N ALA A 202 -2.66 -30.09 -5.23
CA ALA A 202 -1.89 -31.34 -5.38
C ALA A 202 -2.54 -32.30 -6.36
N TYR A 203 -3.88 -32.41 -6.35
CA TYR A 203 -4.61 -33.19 -7.35
C TYR A 203 -4.49 -32.59 -8.73
N LEU A 204 -4.59 -31.25 -8.86
CA LEU A 204 -4.41 -30.55 -10.14
C LEU A 204 -3.05 -30.88 -10.77
N LEU A 205 -1.97 -30.73 -9.97
CA LEU A 205 -0.60 -31.01 -10.42
C LEU A 205 -0.39 -32.49 -10.78
N ARG A 206 -0.93 -33.41 -9.95
CA ARG A 206 -0.82 -34.84 -10.21
C ARG A 206 -1.62 -35.24 -11.45
N GLY A 207 -2.79 -34.66 -11.66
CA GLY A 207 -3.59 -34.80 -12.87
C GLY A 207 -2.83 -34.36 -14.11
N LEU A 208 -2.14 -33.23 -14.07
CA LEU A 208 -1.28 -32.76 -15.16
C LEU A 208 -0.13 -33.72 -15.43
N ALA A 209 0.59 -34.18 -14.42
CA ALA A 209 1.68 -35.13 -14.56
C ALA A 209 1.21 -36.47 -15.16
N ARG A 210 0.00 -36.97 -14.78
CA ARG A 210 -0.60 -38.16 -15.30
C ARG A 210 -1.06 -37.97 -16.75
N PHE A 211 -1.62 -36.82 -17.10
CA PHE A 211 -1.96 -36.47 -18.47
C PHE A 211 -0.73 -36.53 -19.39
N GLU A 212 0.41 -35.96 -18.98
CA GLU A 212 1.64 -36.05 -19.77
C GLU A 212 2.17 -37.48 -19.91
N LEU A 213 1.87 -38.36 -18.97
CA LEU A 213 2.16 -39.80 -19.06
C LEU A 213 1.10 -40.57 -19.87
N ASN A 214 0.10 -39.90 -20.47
CA ASN A 214 -1.06 -40.45 -21.14
C ASN A 214 -1.96 -41.35 -20.26
N ASP A 215 -1.84 -41.23 -18.91
CA ASP A 215 -2.77 -41.92 -18.00
C ASP A 215 -4.04 -41.04 -17.82
N TYR A 216 -4.82 -40.96 -18.89
CA TYR A 216 -5.98 -40.09 -18.96
C TYR A 216 -7.08 -40.46 -17.93
N ALA A 217 -7.25 -41.74 -17.64
CA ALA A 217 -8.24 -42.19 -16.67
C ALA A 217 -7.90 -41.78 -15.24
N ALA A 218 -6.62 -41.78 -14.84
CA ALA A 218 -6.20 -41.32 -13.55
C ALA A 218 -6.17 -39.80 -13.50
N ALA A 219 -5.82 -39.10 -14.59
CA ALA A 219 -5.89 -37.68 -14.71
C ALA A 219 -7.31 -37.12 -14.50
N LEU A 220 -8.33 -37.76 -15.13
CA LEU A 220 -9.75 -37.41 -14.93
C LEU A 220 -10.12 -37.47 -13.45
N ARG A 221 -9.78 -38.57 -12.76
CA ARG A 221 -10.09 -38.73 -11.33
C ARG A 221 -9.44 -37.62 -10.47
N ASP A 222 -8.23 -37.22 -10.82
CA ASP A 222 -7.55 -36.14 -10.09
C ASP A 222 -8.23 -34.80 -10.37
N PHE A 223 -8.58 -34.47 -11.61
CA PHE A 223 -9.30 -33.24 -11.92
C PHE A 223 -10.70 -33.22 -11.32
N ASP A 224 -11.41 -34.34 -11.30
CA ASP A 224 -12.70 -34.48 -10.62
C ASP A 224 -12.57 -34.19 -9.12
N GLN A 225 -11.53 -34.71 -8.47
CA GLN A 225 -11.28 -34.45 -7.06
C GLN A 225 -10.87 -32.97 -6.80
N CYS A 226 -10.07 -32.39 -7.68
CA CYS A 226 -9.74 -30.95 -7.62
C CYS A 226 -11.02 -30.12 -7.73
N ILE A 227 -11.87 -30.37 -8.69
CA ILE A 227 -13.15 -29.67 -8.91
C ILE A 227 -14.09 -29.84 -7.69
N LYS A 228 -14.14 -31.02 -7.10
CA LYS A 228 -14.94 -31.29 -5.91
C LYS A 228 -14.48 -30.45 -4.73
N LEU A 229 -13.16 -30.27 -4.57
CA LEU A 229 -12.56 -29.47 -3.50
C LEU A 229 -12.65 -27.96 -3.81
N GLU A 230 -12.49 -27.59 -5.06
CA GLU A 230 -12.52 -26.20 -5.55
C GLU A 230 -13.46 -26.03 -6.76
N PRO A 231 -14.77 -25.88 -6.55
CA PRO A 231 -15.72 -25.75 -7.66
C PRO A 231 -15.56 -24.52 -8.54
N GLN A 232 -14.78 -23.53 -8.09
CA GLN A 232 -14.46 -22.30 -8.83
C GLN A 232 -13.06 -22.35 -9.47
N ASN A 233 -12.43 -23.50 -9.59
CA ASN A 233 -11.12 -23.63 -10.22
C ASN A 233 -11.27 -23.80 -11.73
N ALA A 234 -11.21 -22.70 -12.49
CA ALA A 234 -11.35 -22.67 -13.94
C ALA A 234 -10.29 -23.56 -14.65
N TYR A 235 -9.07 -23.62 -14.14
CA TYR A 235 -8.00 -24.44 -14.71
C TYR A 235 -8.28 -25.95 -14.58
N ALA A 236 -8.90 -26.38 -13.49
CA ALA A 236 -9.27 -27.78 -13.31
C ALA A 236 -10.31 -28.21 -14.34
N PHE A 237 -11.33 -27.38 -14.62
CA PHE A 237 -12.31 -27.63 -15.68
C PHE A 237 -11.65 -27.61 -17.06
N ASN A 238 -10.82 -26.61 -17.37
CA ASN A 238 -10.10 -26.56 -18.65
C ASN A 238 -9.27 -27.83 -18.87
N ASN A 239 -8.50 -28.27 -17.88
CA ASN A 239 -7.63 -29.42 -18.00
C ASN A 239 -8.44 -30.75 -18.08
N ARG A 240 -9.54 -30.85 -17.33
CA ARG A 240 -10.45 -31.99 -17.49
C ARG A 240 -11.06 -32.02 -18.90
N GLY A 241 -11.43 -30.87 -19.44
CA GLY A 241 -11.89 -30.74 -20.82
C GLY A 241 -10.85 -31.21 -21.84
N ILE A 242 -9.57 -30.87 -21.65
CA ILE A 242 -8.47 -31.34 -22.50
C ILE A 242 -8.36 -32.88 -22.46
N VAL A 243 -8.46 -33.48 -21.27
CA VAL A 243 -8.42 -34.94 -21.15
C VAL A 243 -9.61 -35.58 -21.84
N LYS A 244 -10.84 -35.05 -21.65
CA LYS A 244 -12.04 -35.55 -22.36
C LYS A 244 -11.88 -35.43 -23.86
N GLN A 245 -11.33 -34.33 -24.36
CA GLN A 245 -11.05 -34.13 -25.78
C GLN A 245 -10.05 -35.18 -26.32
N LYS A 246 -9.01 -35.52 -25.55
CA LYS A 246 -8.07 -36.60 -25.89
C LYS A 246 -8.74 -38.01 -25.94
N LEU A 247 -9.80 -38.16 -25.15
CA LEU A 247 -10.63 -39.36 -25.13
C LEU A 247 -11.79 -39.29 -26.14
N GLU A 248 -11.80 -38.31 -27.04
CA GLU A 248 -12.82 -38.05 -28.07
C GLU A 248 -14.21 -37.69 -27.52
N ASP A 249 -14.34 -37.45 -26.20
CA ASP A 249 -15.54 -36.87 -25.61
C ASP A 249 -15.58 -35.34 -25.80
N PHE A 250 -15.74 -34.94 -27.06
CA PHE A 250 -15.79 -33.50 -27.43
C PHE A 250 -17.00 -32.79 -26.80
N ARG A 251 -18.14 -33.49 -26.60
CA ARG A 251 -19.31 -32.87 -25.96
C ARG A 251 -19.07 -32.59 -24.50
N GLY A 252 -18.52 -33.52 -23.75
CA GLY A 252 -18.14 -33.35 -22.36
C GLY A 252 -17.02 -32.33 -22.20
N ALA A 253 -16.08 -32.22 -23.15
CA ALA A 253 -15.03 -31.21 -23.17
C ALA A 253 -15.62 -29.80 -23.32
N ILE A 254 -16.57 -29.58 -24.25
CA ILE A 254 -17.24 -28.29 -24.45
C ILE A 254 -17.96 -27.82 -23.17
N VAL A 255 -18.62 -28.74 -22.44
CA VAL A 255 -19.26 -28.40 -21.15
C VAL A 255 -18.24 -27.92 -20.14
N ASP A 256 -17.09 -28.60 -20.04
CA ASP A 256 -16.02 -28.19 -19.12
C ASP A 256 -15.38 -26.84 -19.51
N TYR A 257 -15.10 -26.63 -20.81
CA TYR A 257 -14.61 -25.34 -21.30
C TYR A 257 -15.59 -24.18 -21.06
N ASN A 258 -16.89 -24.42 -21.28
CA ASN A 258 -17.93 -23.43 -20.98
C ASN A 258 -17.92 -23.06 -19.51
N THR A 259 -17.76 -24.05 -18.62
CA THR A 259 -17.68 -23.80 -17.17
C THR A 259 -16.39 -23.04 -16.81
N ALA A 260 -15.26 -23.44 -17.38
CA ALA A 260 -13.99 -22.74 -17.17
C ALA A 260 -14.08 -21.27 -17.59
N LEU A 261 -14.63 -20.99 -18.77
CA LEU A 261 -14.79 -19.65 -19.33
C LEU A 261 -15.87 -18.81 -18.63
N LYS A 262 -16.85 -19.45 -18.00
CA LYS A 262 -17.80 -18.76 -17.13
C LYS A 262 -17.14 -18.30 -15.83
N ILE A 263 -16.20 -19.07 -15.29
CA ILE A 263 -15.46 -18.74 -14.08
C ILE A 263 -14.37 -17.70 -14.38
N ASP A 264 -13.59 -17.94 -15.45
CA ASP A 264 -12.50 -17.06 -15.87
C ASP A 264 -12.52 -16.86 -17.40
N PRO A 265 -13.08 -15.74 -17.88
CA PRO A 265 -13.16 -15.43 -19.31
C PRO A 265 -11.81 -15.09 -19.97
N THR A 266 -10.73 -15.03 -19.21
CA THR A 266 -9.41 -14.63 -19.72
C THR A 266 -8.54 -15.81 -20.16
N ILE A 267 -9.02 -17.05 -20.00
CA ILE A 267 -8.25 -18.26 -20.35
C ILE A 267 -8.27 -18.47 -21.87
N ALA A 268 -7.28 -17.90 -22.58
CA ALA A 268 -7.15 -18.04 -24.03
C ALA A 268 -7.13 -19.51 -24.51
N ASN A 269 -6.41 -20.38 -23.81
CA ASN A 269 -6.35 -21.82 -24.11
C ASN A 269 -7.74 -22.50 -24.08
N ALA A 270 -8.64 -22.07 -23.18
CA ALA A 270 -9.96 -22.66 -23.08
C ALA A 270 -10.85 -22.32 -24.29
N TYR A 271 -10.75 -21.08 -24.81
CA TYR A 271 -11.39 -20.73 -26.08
C TYR A 271 -10.84 -21.56 -27.23
N MET A 272 -9.48 -21.60 -27.36
CA MET A 272 -8.83 -22.39 -28.41
C MET A 272 -9.29 -23.87 -28.41
N ASN A 273 -9.25 -24.50 -27.25
CA ASN A 273 -9.63 -25.91 -27.09
C ASN A 273 -11.11 -26.10 -27.33
N ARG A 274 -11.99 -25.17 -26.92
CA ARG A 274 -13.42 -25.22 -27.20
C ARG A 274 -13.70 -25.10 -28.72
N GLY A 275 -13.00 -24.19 -29.39
CA GLY A 275 -13.06 -24.05 -30.85
C GLY A 275 -12.72 -25.35 -31.58
N ILE A 276 -11.60 -26.00 -31.19
CA ILE A 276 -11.20 -27.31 -31.75
C ILE A 276 -12.27 -28.39 -31.48
N ALA A 277 -12.84 -28.44 -30.27
CA ALA A 277 -13.86 -29.40 -29.92
C ALA A 277 -15.16 -29.17 -30.72
N ARG A 278 -15.57 -27.89 -30.95
CA ARG A 278 -16.71 -27.53 -31.80
C ARG A 278 -16.48 -27.90 -33.26
N GLU A 279 -15.28 -27.65 -33.78
CA GLU A 279 -14.91 -27.99 -35.15
C GLU A 279 -14.99 -29.51 -35.39
N ASN A 280 -14.49 -30.35 -34.48
CA ASN A 280 -14.59 -31.82 -34.56
C ASN A 280 -16.03 -32.31 -34.59
N LEU A 281 -16.92 -31.61 -33.89
CA LEU A 281 -18.38 -31.94 -33.91
C LEU A 281 -19.15 -31.21 -35.00
N LYS A 282 -18.48 -30.39 -35.84
CA LYS A 282 -19.09 -29.55 -36.87
C LYS A 282 -20.16 -28.61 -36.30
N LEU A 283 -19.92 -28.08 -35.09
CA LEU A 283 -20.79 -27.14 -34.41
C LEU A 283 -20.38 -25.69 -34.76
N PRO A 284 -21.33 -24.74 -34.77
CA PRO A 284 -21.01 -23.32 -35.03
C PRO A 284 -20.25 -22.71 -33.86
N GLY A 285 -19.53 -21.58 -34.14
CA GLY A 285 -18.85 -20.76 -33.13
C GLY A 285 -17.39 -21.18 -32.88
N SER A 286 -16.79 -22.06 -33.68
CA SER A 286 -15.36 -22.37 -33.59
C SER A 286 -14.48 -21.19 -34.01
N GLU A 287 -14.86 -20.49 -35.09
CA GLU A 287 -14.10 -19.32 -35.58
C GLU A 287 -14.14 -18.16 -34.58
N GLU A 288 -15.29 -17.94 -33.91
CA GLU A 288 -15.42 -16.94 -32.83
C GLU A 288 -14.51 -17.28 -31.64
N ASP A 289 -14.46 -18.55 -31.24
CA ASP A 289 -13.56 -19.01 -30.17
C ASP A 289 -12.08 -18.79 -30.54
N TYR A 290 -11.68 -19.11 -31.76
CA TYR A 290 -10.30 -18.87 -32.23
C TYR A 290 -9.94 -17.38 -32.25
N ALA A 291 -10.88 -16.52 -32.67
CA ALA A 291 -10.69 -15.08 -32.66
C ALA A 291 -10.52 -14.50 -31.26
N ILE A 292 -11.31 -14.97 -30.30
CA ILE A 292 -11.18 -14.56 -28.91
C ILE A 292 -9.84 -15.04 -28.33
N ALA A 293 -9.47 -16.30 -28.59
CA ALA A 293 -8.19 -16.86 -28.15
C ALA A 293 -6.99 -16.06 -28.68
N ALA A 294 -7.00 -15.73 -30.00
CA ALA A 294 -5.95 -14.94 -30.64
C ALA A 294 -5.83 -13.51 -30.10
N ARG A 295 -6.96 -12.92 -29.66
CA ARG A 295 -6.96 -11.60 -29.03
C ARG A 295 -6.40 -11.62 -27.62
N LEU A 296 -6.72 -12.66 -26.84
CA LEU A 296 -6.24 -12.82 -25.47
C LEU A 296 -4.76 -13.21 -25.44
N ASP A 297 -4.30 -14.01 -26.41
CA ASP A 297 -2.91 -14.44 -26.54
C ASP A 297 -2.51 -14.48 -28.04
N PRO A 298 -1.65 -13.56 -28.49
CA PRO A 298 -1.24 -13.45 -29.91
C PRO A 298 -0.62 -14.71 -30.49
N LYS A 299 -0.12 -15.65 -29.69
CA LYS A 299 0.42 -16.93 -30.20
C LYS A 299 -0.64 -17.82 -30.90
N PHE A 300 -1.94 -17.55 -30.69
CA PHE A 300 -3.03 -18.26 -31.33
C PHE A 300 -3.49 -17.64 -32.67
N VAL A 301 -2.83 -16.62 -33.18
CA VAL A 301 -3.20 -15.92 -34.42
C VAL A 301 -3.17 -16.84 -35.67
N PHE A 302 -2.43 -17.93 -35.66
CA PHE A 302 -2.23 -18.81 -36.82
C PHE A 302 -3.50 -19.58 -37.25
N ASN A 303 -4.54 -19.64 -36.42
CA ASN A 303 -5.79 -20.38 -36.72
C ASN A 303 -7.00 -19.47 -36.96
N ALA A 304 -6.82 -18.15 -36.89
CA ALA A 304 -7.92 -17.22 -37.16
C ALA A 304 -8.03 -16.90 -38.63
N LYS A 305 -9.04 -17.39 -39.32
CA LYS A 305 -9.51 -16.83 -40.57
C LYS A 305 -10.11 -15.44 -40.28
N GLU A 306 -10.02 -14.51 -41.25
CA GLU A 306 -10.55 -13.13 -41.10
C GLU A 306 -11.91 -13.11 -40.39
N VAL A 307 -11.98 -12.47 -39.22
CA VAL A 307 -13.15 -12.46 -38.36
C VAL A 307 -13.87 -11.12 -38.49
N ASP A 308 -15.18 -11.17 -38.65
CA ASP A 308 -16.08 -10.01 -38.71
C ASP A 308 -15.88 -9.10 -37.46
N SER A 309 -15.63 -7.83 -37.71
CA SER A 309 -15.38 -6.80 -36.68
C SER A 309 -16.54 -6.63 -35.67
N SER A 310 -17.77 -7.06 -36.02
CA SER A 310 -18.93 -6.97 -35.14
C SER A 310 -18.93 -8.04 -34.03
N ALA A 311 -18.39 -9.23 -34.29
CA ALA A 311 -18.20 -10.29 -33.29
C ALA A 311 -17.11 -9.89 -32.26
N LEU A 312 -16.05 -9.24 -32.74
CA LEU A 312 -15.00 -8.68 -31.90
C LEU A 312 -15.51 -7.57 -30.96
N ALA A 313 -16.43 -6.73 -31.41
CA ALA A 313 -17.03 -5.65 -30.61
C ALA A 313 -17.92 -6.21 -29.48
N ARG A 314 -18.72 -7.27 -29.76
CA ARG A 314 -19.56 -7.93 -28.76
C ARG A 314 -18.73 -8.66 -27.69
N ALA A 315 -17.66 -9.34 -28.09
CA ALA A 315 -16.74 -9.98 -27.16
C ALA A 315 -15.99 -8.96 -26.26
N ARG A 316 -15.64 -7.77 -26.80
CA ARG A 316 -15.11 -6.64 -26.01
C ARG A 316 -16.09 -6.12 -24.96
N GLN A 317 -17.36 -5.99 -25.30
CA GLN A 317 -18.39 -5.54 -24.36
C GLN A 317 -18.59 -6.54 -23.21
N GLN A 318 -18.63 -7.84 -23.52
CA GLN A 318 -18.77 -8.89 -22.51
C GLN A 318 -17.54 -9.03 -21.61
N ALA A 319 -16.33 -8.91 -22.16
CA ALA A 319 -15.09 -8.94 -21.39
C ALA A 319 -14.97 -7.70 -20.47
N ASN A 320 -15.35 -6.51 -20.95
CA ASN A 320 -15.34 -5.28 -20.15
C ASN A 320 -16.42 -5.28 -19.04
N GLN A 321 -17.60 -5.85 -19.29
CA GLN A 321 -18.64 -6.03 -18.27
C GLN A 321 -18.22 -7.03 -17.18
N SER A 322 -17.47 -8.07 -17.55
CA SER A 322 -16.95 -9.06 -16.60
C SER A 322 -15.76 -8.50 -15.79
N ALA A 323 -14.93 -7.65 -16.40
CA ALA A 323 -13.80 -7.00 -15.74
C ALA A 323 -14.23 -5.89 -14.75
N GLN A 324 -15.34 -5.18 -15.05
CA GLN A 324 -15.90 -4.16 -14.13
C GLN A 324 -16.53 -4.76 -12.87
N ASN A 325 -16.87 -6.06 -12.88
CA ASN A 325 -17.44 -6.75 -11.72
C ASN A 325 -16.40 -7.48 -10.85
N GLN A 326 -15.11 -7.34 -11.14
CA GLN A 326 -14.04 -7.98 -10.36
C GLN A 326 -13.02 -6.93 -9.92
N LEU A 327 -13.09 -6.53 -8.65
CA LEU A 327 -12.05 -5.77 -7.95
C LEU A 327 -10.77 -6.61 -7.84
N PRO A 328 -9.58 -5.97 -7.91
CA PRO A 328 -8.31 -6.68 -8.05
C PRO A 328 -7.95 -7.48 -6.79
N ALA A 329 -7.52 -8.71 -7.03
CA ALA A 329 -7.06 -9.63 -6.01
C ALA A 329 -5.61 -9.33 -5.59
N GLN A 330 -5.41 -9.20 -4.31
CA GLN A 330 -4.13 -8.88 -3.66
C GLN A 330 -3.20 -10.10 -3.55
N GLN A 331 -1.93 -9.85 -3.74
CA GLN A 331 -0.84 -10.84 -3.57
C GLN A 331 -0.63 -11.21 -2.10
N THR A 332 -0.36 -12.47 -1.82
CA THR A 332 -0.20 -12.96 -0.44
C THR A 332 1.09 -13.72 -0.16
N GLN A 333 1.57 -13.50 1.00
CA GLN A 333 2.85 -13.85 1.60
C GLN A 333 2.89 -15.25 2.21
N ALA A 334 4.11 -15.79 2.34
CA ALA A 334 4.38 -17.00 3.11
C ALA A 334 4.51 -16.69 4.61
N GLN A 335 3.57 -17.16 5.41
CA GLN A 335 3.75 -17.22 6.85
C GLN A 335 4.49 -18.50 7.28
N PRO A 336 5.29 -18.45 8.37
CA PRO A 336 5.78 -19.66 9.02
C PRO A 336 4.60 -20.45 9.57
N ASP A 337 4.71 -21.79 9.50
CA ASP A 337 3.72 -22.73 10.01
C ASP A 337 3.54 -22.50 11.53
N PRO A 338 2.34 -22.27 12.06
CA PRO A 338 2.13 -21.97 13.48
C PRO A 338 2.31 -23.17 14.43
N ASN A 339 2.73 -24.35 13.93
CA ASN A 339 2.82 -25.58 14.72
C ASN A 339 4.19 -25.88 15.34
N SER A 340 5.03 -24.89 15.62
CA SER A 340 6.12 -25.07 16.57
C SER A 340 5.75 -24.40 17.91
N THR A 341 4.71 -24.86 18.55
CA THR A 341 4.34 -24.40 19.87
C THR A 341 4.86 -25.32 20.94
N SER A 342 5.65 -24.78 21.83
CA SER A 342 5.68 -25.20 23.22
C SER A 342 4.32 -24.95 23.86
N THR A 343 3.74 -26.01 24.41
CA THR A 343 2.53 -26.02 25.23
C THR A 343 2.61 -25.07 26.41
N ASN A 344 1.58 -24.24 26.59
CA ASN A 344 1.10 -23.90 27.92
C ASN A 344 -0.40 -23.57 27.91
N ASN A 345 -1.12 -24.33 28.74
CA ASN A 345 -2.54 -24.22 29.02
C ASN A 345 -2.88 -22.94 29.80
N GLY A 346 -4.04 -22.41 29.55
CA GLY A 346 -4.65 -21.38 30.37
C GLY A 346 -6.03 -20.98 29.85
N SER A 347 -7.07 -21.64 30.39
CA SER A 347 -8.48 -21.30 30.11
C SER A 347 -8.88 -20.03 30.84
N SER A 348 -9.68 -19.18 30.23
CA SER A 348 -10.80 -18.49 30.88
C SER A 348 -11.78 -17.93 29.83
N ASN A 349 -13.02 -18.33 30.02
CA ASN A 349 -14.21 -17.74 29.35
C ASN A 349 -14.37 -16.29 29.75
N ASP A 350 -14.78 -15.47 28.81
CA ASP A 350 -15.82 -14.45 29.10
C ASP A 350 -16.53 -14.09 27.78
N GLN A 351 -17.86 -14.19 27.87
CA GLN A 351 -18.84 -13.76 26.87
C GLN A 351 -19.02 -12.25 26.98
N ALA A 352 -19.06 -11.53 25.86
CA ALA A 352 -19.80 -10.28 25.74
C ALA A 352 -20.16 -9.98 24.28
N ASP A 353 -21.40 -9.95 24.04
CA ASP A 353 -22.29 -9.20 23.16
C ASP A 353 -21.90 -8.83 21.71
N ALA A 354 -22.86 -9.20 20.85
CA ALA A 354 -22.89 -8.99 19.43
C ALA A 354 -23.30 -7.56 19.07
N GLU A 355 -22.47 -6.88 18.28
CA GLU A 355 -22.92 -5.83 17.36
C GLU A 355 -22.56 -6.21 15.94
N GLN A 356 -23.60 -6.24 15.08
CA GLN A 356 -23.49 -6.57 13.67
C GLN A 356 -22.83 -5.42 12.91
N ASN A 357 -21.55 -5.59 12.59
CA ASN A 357 -20.89 -4.86 11.52
C ASN A 357 -20.45 -5.88 10.47
N THR A 358 -20.92 -5.72 9.24
CA THR A 358 -20.55 -6.56 8.10
C THR A 358 -19.10 -6.30 7.71
N GLU A 359 -18.18 -7.02 8.35
CA GLU A 359 -16.78 -7.06 7.95
C GLU A 359 -16.61 -7.85 6.63
N PRO A 360 -15.66 -7.45 5.75
CA PRO A 360 -15.32 -8.26 4.58
C PRO A 360 -14.83 -9.64 5.03
N LYS A 361 -15.35 -10.70 4.41
CA LYS A 361 -15.00 -12.09 4.71
C LYS A 361 -13.48 -12.25 4.68
N LYS A 362 -12.88 -12.62 5.82
CA LYS A 362 -11.47 -12.97 5.92
C LYS A 362 -11.16 -14.15 5.01
N GLU A 363 -10.24 -13.95 4.09
CA GLU A 363 -9.72 -14.99 3.21
C GLU A 363 -9.05 -16.07 4.08
N THR A 364 -9.42 -17.32 3.88
CA THR A 364 -8.87 -18.46 4.64
C THR A 364 -7.42 -18.73 4.23
N GLN A 365 -6.63 -19.42 5.07
CA GLN A 365 -5.27 -19.85 4.74
C GLN A 365 -5.24 -20.69 3.46
N GLU A 366 -6.28 -21.49 3.25
CA GLU A 366 -6.48 -22.33 2.09
C GLU A 366 -6.75 -21.51 0.81
N GLU A 367 -7.46 -20.38 0.91
CA GLU A 367 -7.66 -19.44 -0.21
C GLU A 367 -6.37 -18.69 -0.59
N ARG A 368 -5.52 -18.39 0.38
CA ARG A 368 -4.20 -17.81 0.16
C ARG A 368 -3.23 -18.80 -0.50
N ASP A 369 -3.23 -20.05 -0.05
CA ASP A 369 -2.45 -21.11 -0.68
C ASP A 369 -2.95 -21.40 -2.13
N ARG A 370 -4.25 -21.33 -2.39
CA ARG A 370 -4.87 -21.44 -3.72
C ARG A 370 -4.33 -20.41 -4.72
N ARG A 371 -4.19 -19.14 -4.27
CA ARG A 371 -3.73 -18.04 -5.12
C ARG A 371 -2.25 -18.18 -5.49
N ARG A 372 -1.43 -18.63 -4.54
CA ARG A 372 0.00 -18.83 -4.70
C ARG A 372 0.36 -19.91 -5.73
N TYR A 373 -0.41 -21.02 -5.76
CA TYR A 373 -0.21 -22.09 -6.73
C TYR A 373 -0.71 -21.76 -8.14
N ARG A 374 -1.67 -20.86 -8.25
CA ARG A 374 -2.14 -20.37 -9.54
C ARG A 374 -1.04 -19.61 -10.30
N LEU A 375 -0.23 -18.85 -9.59
CA LEU A 375 0.93 -18.11 -10.14
C LEU A 375 2.08 -19.04 -10.55
N THR A 376 2.40 -20.07 -9.74
CA THR A 376 3.52 -20.97 -10.00
C THR A 376 3.31 -21.87 -11.23
N LEU A 377 2.08 -22.24 -11.55
CA LEU A 377 1.78 -23.11 -12.70
C LEU A 377 1.71 -22.35 -14.02
N SER A 378 1.15 -21.15 -14.06
CA SER A 378 1.14 -20.31 -15.27
C SER A 378 2.53 -19.83 -15.63
N ASP A 379 3.34 -19.45 -14.65
CA ASP A 379 4.68 -18.89 -14.87
C ASP A 379 5.73 -19.97 -15.21
N ALA A 380 5.62 -21.16 -14.64
CA ALA A 380 6.58 -22.24 -14.91
C ALA A 380 6.50 -22.80 -16.35
N ARG A 381 5.38 -22.67 -17.03
CA ARG A 381 5.21 -23.09 -18.44
C ARG A 381 5.28 -21.96 -19.46
N ASN A 382 5.16 -20.72 -19.03
CA ASN A 382 5.10 -19.51 -19.87
C ASN A 382 6.13 -18.46 -19.43
N THR A 383 7.37 -18.81 -19.13
CA THR A 383 8.45 -17.82 -19.21
C THR A 383 8.75 -17.62 -20.69
N PRO A 384 8.27 -16.55 -21.36
CA PRO A 384 8.85 -16.14 -22.63
C PRO A 384 10.29 -15.80 -22.35
N GLY A 385 11.19 -16.28 -23.19
CA GLY A 385 12.54 -15.73 -23.24
C GLY A 385 12.42 -14.22 -23.29
N LYS A 386 13.24 -13.53 -22.52
CA LYS A 386 13.37 -12.07 -22.58
C LYS A 386 13.70 -11.68 -24.01
N ASP A 387 12.67 -11.42 -24.80
CA ASP A 387 12.75 -10.50 -25.93
C ASP A 387 12.07 -9.23 -25.45
N ASP A 388 12.83 -8.13 -25.51
CA ASP A 388 12.46 -6.77 -25.09
C ASP A 388 11.20 -6.28 -25.81
N LYS A 389 10.02 -6.72 -25.34
CA LYS A 389 8.75 -6.07 -25.62
C LYS A 389 8.06 -5.87 -24.28
N GLU A 390 7.76 -4.60 -24.00
CA GLU A 390 6.99 -4.12 -22.88
C GLU A 390 5.84 -5.08 -22.58
N VAL A 391 6.03 -5.94 -21.58
CA VAL A 391 4.95 -6.71 -20.98
C VAL A 391 4.21 -5.71 -20.13
N ASP A 392 2.93 -5.46 -20.46
CA ASP A 392 2.00 -4.76 -19.59
C ASP A 392 1.87 -5.62 -18.30
N ASP A 393 2.74 -5.35 -17.33
CA ASP A 393 2.80 -6.05 -16.05
C ASP A 393 1.72 -5.58 -15.07
N GLY A 394 0.71 -4.86 -15.56
CA GLY A 394 -0.35 -4.28 -14.76
C GLY A 394 0.10 -3.07 -13.93
N ARG A 395 1.34 -2.64 -14.03
CA ARG A 395 1.79 -1.35 -13.51
C ARG A 395 1.14 -0.27 -14.34
N ILE A 396 0.42 0.61 -13.70
CA ILE A 396 -0.32 1.66 -14.40
C ILE A 396 0.70 2.62 -15.02
N GLN A 397 0.99 2.44 -16.31
CA GLN A 397 1.73 3.41 -17.13
C GLN A 397 0.92 4.68 -17.42
N ASN A 398 -0.25 4.83 -16.82
CA ASN A 398 -1.09 5.99 -16.99
C ASN A 398 -0.54 7.14 -16.13
N LYS A 399 0.31 7.98 -16.73
CA LYS A 399 0.82 9.25 -16.15
C LYS A 399 -0.30 10.26 -15.82
N ASN A 400 -1.57 9.94 -16.09
CA ASN A 400 -2.74 10.77 -15.83
C ASN A 400 -3.50 10.39 -14.54
N ILE A 401 -2.85 9.71 -13.61
CA ILE A 401 -3.46 9.44 -12.31
C ILE A 401 -3.34 10.72 -11.50
N ILE A 402 -4.49 11.28 -11.13
CA ILE A 402 -4.56 12.34 -10.13
C ILE A 402 -4.18 11.68 -8.80
N ILE A 403 -2.93 11.86 -8.41
CA ILE A 403 -2.46 11.47 -7.09
C ILE A 403 -2.84 12.63 -6.19
N ASP A 404 -3.73 12.39 -5.23
CA ASP A 404 -4.11 13.40 -4.26
C ASP A 404 -2.94 13.62 -3.29
N LEU A 405 -2.26 14.74 -3.47
CA LEU A 405 -1.28 15.23 -2.51
C LEU A 405 -1.96 15.49 -1.17
N GLN A 406 -1.22 15.30 -0.07
CA GLN A 406 -1.69 15.78 1.24
C GLN A 406 -1.96 17.29 1.17
N PRO A 407 -3.09 17.75 1.74
CA PRO A 407 -3.52 19.13 1.62
C PRO A 407 -2.56 20.11 2.30
N ILE A 408 -2.59 21.37 1.84
CA ILE A 408 -1.79 22.45 2.41
C ILE A 408 -2.13 22.71 3.87
N PHE A 409 -1.15 23.16 4.64
CA PHE A 409 -1.32 23.64 6.01
C PHE A 409 -1.78 25.08 6.01
N ILE A 410 -2.79 25.40 6.83
CA ILE A 410 -3.33 26.74 7.03
C ILE A 410 -3.28 27.14 8.49
N LEU A 411 -3.27 28.41 8.78
CA LEU A 411 -3.56 28.90 10.13
C LEU A 411 -5.03 28.65 10.44
N SER A 412 -5.29 27.99 11.56
CA SER A 412 -6.60 27.57 12.01
C SER A 412 -6.79 27.84 13.49
N SER A 413 -7.92 27.47 14.03
CA SER A 413 -8.20 27.54 15.46
C SER A 413 -9.01 26.32 15.87
N TYR A 414 -9.01 26.00 17.17
CA TYR A 414 -9.78 24.90 17.72
C TYR A 414 -10.52 25.34 18.99
N ASP A 415 -11.59 24.63 19.32
CA ASP A 415 -12.26 24.82 20.59
C ASP A 415 -11.41 24.24 21.73
N LYS A 416 -11.05 25.11 22.67
CA LYS A 416 -10.23 24.76 23.84
C LYS A 416 -10.81 23.63 24.70
N TYR A 417 -12.11 23.38 24.56
CA TYR A 417 -12.87 22.38 25.32
C TYR A 417 -13.17 21.11 24.53
N SER A 418 -12.76 21.00 23.26
CA SER A 418 -12.92 19.80 22.45
C SER A 418 -11.97 18.68 22.89
N THR A 419 -12.51 17.47 23.12
CA THR A 419 -11.75 16.27 23.47
C THR A 419 -11.09 15.62 22.27
N ASP A 420 -11.46 15.99 21.03
CA ASP A 420 -11.02 15.35 19.79
C ASP A 420 -9.72 15.93 19.23
N PHE A 421 -9.01 16.71 20.04
CA PHE A 421 -7.78 17.35 19.63
C PHE A 421 -6.58 16.39 19.78
N GLU A 422 -6.26 15.65 18.73
CA GLU A 422 -4.95 15.04 18.56
C GLU A 422 -3.92 16.15 18.36
N ARG A 423 -3.09 16.35 19.40
CA ARG A 423 -2.02 17.34 19.43
C ARG A 423 -0.88 16.94 18.47
N THR A 424 -1.02 17.23 17.20
CA THR A 424 0.15 17.49 16.35
C THR A 424 0.58 18.94 16.62
N GLN A 425 1.22 19.18 17.75
CA GLN A 425 1.75 20.49 18.07
C GLN A 425 3.17 20.59 17.50
N TYR A 426 3.28 21.13 16.32
CA TYR A 426 4.52 21.72 15.86
C TYR A 426 4.72 23.05 16.59
N TYR A 427 5.80 23.17 17.35
CA TYR A 427 6.14 24.42 18.02
C TYR A 427 6.58 25.45 16.98
N ASN A 428 5.96 26.62 16.99
CA ASN A 428 6.35 27.75 16.16
C ASN A 428 6.31 29.04 17.00
N LEU A 429 7.45 29.75 17.09
CA LEU A 429 7.60 30.95 17.91
C LEU A 429 6.66 32.08 17.48
N GLU A 430 6.37 32.21 16.20
CA GLU A 430 5.48 33.24 15.68
C GLU A 430 4.03 32.98 16.05
N LEU A 431 3.60 31.66 16.02
CA LEU A 431 2.30 31.28 16.54
C LEU A 431 2.15 31.55 18.03
N GLU A 432 3.20 31.28 18.80
CA GLU A 432 3.22 31.57 20.23
C GLU A 432 3.10 33.08 20.47
N THR A 433 3.72 33.92 19.64
CA THR A 433 3.59 35.37 19.71
C THR A 433 2.17 35.85 19.45
N ILE A 434 1.46 35.27 18.44
CA ILE A 434 0.05 35.58 18.19
C ILE A 434 -0.83 35.10 19.34
N ASN A 435 -0.62 33.91 19.85
CA ASN A 435 -1.40 33.33 20.92
C ASN A 435 -1.25 34.13 22.22
N ASN A 436 -0.05 34.53 22.54
CA ASN A 436 0.22 35.46 23.67
C ASN A 436 -0.49 36.81 23.50
N PHE A 437 -0.44 37.38 22.29
CA PHE A 437 -1.15 38.63 21.98
C PHE A 437 -2.66 38.49 22.10
N ASN A 438 -3.22 37.33 21.76
CA ASN A 438 -4.63 37.01 21.90
C ASN A 438 -5.01 36.51 23.31
N ASN A 439 -4.09 36.44 24.27
CA ASN A 439 -4.26 35.84 25.60
C ASN A 439 -4.76 34.36 25.50
N TYR A 440 -4.33 33.64 24.49
CA TYR A 440 -4.81 32.25 24.19
C TYR A 440 -6.34 32.11 24.03
N ASP A 441 -6.99 33.17 23.58
CA ASP A 441 -8.44 33.15 23.26
C ASP A 441 -8.75 34.17 22.16
N PRO A 442 -8.87 33.75 20.89
CA PRO A 442 -8.73 32.38 20.37
C PRO A 442 -7.29 31.89 20.27
N VAL A 443 -7.12 30.57 20.38
CA VAL A 443 -5.83 29.93 20.09
C VAL A 443 -5.69 29.72 18.59
N VAL A 444 -4.60 30.22 18.01
CA VAL A 444 -4.26 29.99 16.60
C VAL A 444 -3.26 28.82 16.52
N THR A 445 -3.50 27.91 15.59
CA THR A 445 -2.66 26.74 15.32
C THR A 445 -2.42 26.58 13.81
N ILE A 446 -1.55 25.65 13.43
CA ILE A 446 -1.37 25.23 12.03
C ILE A 446 -2.01 23.86 11.85
N SER A 447 -2.85 23.70 10.82
CA SER A 447 -3.53 22.44 10.52
C SER A 447 -3.81 22.30 9.02
N ASN A 448 -3.85 21.07 8.55
CA ASN A 448 -4.35 20.71 7.22
C ASN A 448 -5.73 20.03 7.25
N LYS A 449 -6.34 19.95 8.44
CA LYS A 449 -7.67 19.32 8.64
C LYS A 449 -8.79 20.35 8.46
N PRO A 450 -9.94 19.96 7.90
CA PRO A 450 -11.10 20.85 7.78
C PRO A 450 -11.71 21.17 9.16
N VAL A 451 -12.22 22.40 9.31
CA VAL A 451 -12.80 22.93 10.56
C VAL A 451 -14.22 23.50 10.37
N ASP A 452 -14.97 22.97 9.41
CA ASP A 452 -16.28 23.49 9.00
C ASP A 452 -17.31 23.56 10.13
N TYR A 453 -17.20 22.67 11.12
CA TYR A 453 -18.07 22.63 12.29
C TYR A 453 -17.89 23.82 13.26
N LEU A 454 -16.83 24.63 13.09
CA LEU A 454 -16.53 25.79 13.94
C LEU A 454 -16.89 27.14 13.27
N LYS A 455 -17.55 27.17 12.12
CA LYS A 455 -17.82 28.41 11.37
C LYS A 455 -18.56 29.48 12.21
N ASP A 456 -19.48 29.11 13.09
CA ASP A 456 -20.18 30.08 13.95
C ASP A 456 -19.28 30.60 15.08
N VAL A 457 -18.38 29.77 15.60
CA VAL A 457 -17.37 30.22 16.58
C VAL A 457 -16.43 31.25 15.92
N PHE A 458 -16.01 30.97 14.69
CA PHE A 458 -15.12 31.87 13.94
C PHE A 458 -15.78 33.22 13.63
N LYS A 459 -17.09 33.27 13.37
CA LYS A 459 -17.85 34.53 13.23
C LYS A 459 -17.79 35.36 14.50
N ASN A 460 -17.88 34.74 15.68
CA ASN A 460 -17.76 35.44 16.95
C ASN A 460 -16.36 36.01 17.15
N HIS A 461 -15.30 35.30 16.75
CA HIS A 461 -13.95 35.83 16.79
C HIS A 461 -13.76 37.00 15.82
N ILE A 462 -14.38 37.00 14.65
CA ILE A 462 -14.38 38.15 13.74
C ILE A 462 -15.00 39.36 14.41
N LEU A 463 -16.13 39.22 15.10
CA LEU A 463 -16.76 40.31 15.85
C LEU A 463 -15.85 40.85 16.96
N TYR A 464 -15.18 39.98 17.71
CA TYR A 464 -14.22 40.33 18.72
C TYR A 464 -13.07 41.19 18.14
N PHE A 465 -12.46 40.78 17.02
CA PHE A 465 -11.40 41.55 16.39
C PHE A 465 -11.89 42.85 15.72
N ASN A 466 -13.19 42.91 15.30
CA ASN A 466 -13.78 44.14 14.84
C ASN A 466 -13.72 45.25 15.94
N GLU A 467 -14.03 44.89 17.17
CA GLU A 467 -13.96 45.83 18.30
C GLU A 467 -12.53 46.20 18.63
N ARG A 468 -11.59 45.27 18.63
CA ARG A 468 -10.19 45.56 18.85
C ARG A 468 -9.59 46.50 17.79
N ILE A 469 -9.96 46.31 16.51
CA ILE A 469 -9.52 47.20 15.41
C ILE A 469 -10.14 48.61 15.55
N ARG A 470 -11.41 48.72 15.98
CA ARG A 470 -12.04 50.01 16.25
C ARG A 470 -11.28 50.80 17.34
N ASN A 471 -10.81 50.08 18.36
CA ASN A 471 -10.08 50.66 19.46
C ASN A 471 -8.62 50.99 19.11
N ASN A 472 -7.97 50.18 18.28
CA ASN A 472 -6.60 50.39 17.80
C ASN A 472 -6.45 49.85 16.35
N ASN A 473 -6.57 50.74 15.38
CA ASN A 473 -6.48 50.43 13.95
C ASN A 473 -5.04 50.38 13.39
N LYS A 474 -4.02 50.54 14.25
CA LYS A 474 -2.61 50.47 13.89
C LYS A 474 -1.95 49.15 14.29
N GLU A 475 -2.68 48.29 14.92
CA GLU A 475 -2.17 47.00 15.42
C GLU A 475 -2.28 45.93 14.36
N SER A 476 -1.15 45.55 13.76
CA SER A 476 -1.06 44.54 12.68
C SER A 476 -1.66 43.18 13.07
N GLN A 477 -1.44 42.75 14.32
CA GLN A 477 -1.89 41.44 14.81
C GLN A 477 -3.42 41.29 14.82
N ASN A 478 -4.18 42.37 15.04
CA ASN A 478 -5.62 42.32 15.00
C ASN A 478 -6.14 42.04 13.59
N TYR A 479 -5.54 42.65 12.57
CA TYR A 479 -5.88 42.40 11.17
C TYR A 479 -5.45 41.01 10.74
N LEU A 480 -4.25 40.55 11.13
CA LEU A 480 -3.82 39.17 10.85
C LEU A 480 -4.80 38.18 11.44
N SER A 481 -5.14 38.27 12.73
CA SER A 481 -6.07 37.34 13.38
C SER A 481 -7.44 37.38 12.72
N ARG A 482 -8.01 38.58 12.43
CA ARG A 482 -9.33 38.65 11.75
C ARG A 482 -9.28 38.10 10.33
N GLY A 483 -8.21 38.35 9.57
CA GLY A 483 -7.98 37.80 8.25
C GLY A 483 -7.93 36.27 8.24
N ILE A 484 -7.29 35.65 9.24
CA ILE A 484 -7.27 34.19 9.42
C ILE A 484 -8.72 33.69 9.60
N PHE A 485 -9.52 34.29 10.48
CA PHE A 485 -10.91 33.84 10.70
C PHE A 485 -11.82 34.08 9.50
N TYR A 486 -11.62 35.15 8.71
CA TYR A 486 -12.31 35.32 7.43
C TYR A 486 -11.95 34.19 6.44
N SER A 487 -10.69 33.78 6.37
CA SER A 487 -10.27 32.64 5.52
C SER A 487 -10.94 31.35 5.95
N LEU A 488 -11.08 31.09 7.26
CA LEU A 488 -11.69 29.88 7.81
C LEU A 488 -13.21 29.78 7.58
N ILE A 489 -13.88 30.93 7.39
CA ILE A 489 -15.30 30.96 6.96
C ILE A 489 -15.46 31.12 5.44
N GLU A 490 -14.37 31.02 4.69
CA GLU A 490 -14.32 31.12 3.21
C GLU A 490 -14.67 32.53 2.67
N ASP A 491 -14.63 33.56 3.52
CA ASP A 491 -14.73 34.96 3.10
C ASP A 491 -13.36 35.49 2.65
N TYR A 492 -12.89 34.98 1.53
CA TYR A 492 -11.55 35.27 1.00
C TYR A 492 -11.35 36.76 0.66
N PRO A 493 -12.34 37.51 0.10
CA PRO A 493 -12.14 38.93 -0.17
C PRO A 493 -11.84 39.76 1.08
N ASN A 494 -12.57 39.55 2.18
CA ASN A 494 -12.32 40.23 3.44
C ASN A 494 -11.03 39.73 4.09
N SER A 495 -10.70 38.43 3.98
CA SER A 495 -9.44 37.89 4.42
C SER A 495 -8.25 38.57 3.73
N MET A 496 -8.28 38.66 2.40
CA MET A 496 -7.21 39.29 1.61
C MET A 496 -6.99 40.77 1.98
N ASN A 497 -8.09 41.53 2.18
CA ASN A 497 -8.00 42.92 2.60
C ASN A 497 -7.32 43.08 3.98
N ASP A 498 -7.68 42.23 4.93
CA ASP A 498 -7.11 42.26 6.28
C ASP A 498 -5.66 41.79 6.27
N LEU A 499 -5.33 40.73 5.56
CA LEU A 499 -3.95 40.24 5.45
C LEU A 499 -3.02 41.26 4.78
N GLN A 500 -3.52 41.93 3.72
CA GLN A 500 -2.79 43.04 3.11
C GLN A 500 -2.58 44.15 4.10
N LYS A 501 -3.60 44.57 4.90
CA LYS A 501 -3.48 45.58 5.90
C LYS A 501 -2.51 45.21 7.04
N ALA A 502 -2.49 43.93 7.42
CA ALA A 502 -1.54 43.41 8.39
C ALA A 502 -0.09 43.55 7.90
N ILE A 503 0.15 43.27 6.60
CA ILE A 503 1.45 43.43 5.94
C ILE A 503 1.84 44.91 5.85
N ASP A 504 0.92 45.79 5.44
CA ASP A 504 1.18 47.22 5.35
C ASP A 504 1.62 47.84 6.70
N LEU A 505 1.04 47.34 7.80
CA LEU A 505 1.37 47.77 9.16
C LEU A 505 2.64 47.11 9.70
N ASN A 506 2.97 45.90 9.28
CA ASN A 506 4.17 45.17 9.66
C ASN A 506 4.67 44.28 8.52
N THR A 507 5.58 44.82 7.73
CA THR A 507 6.18 44.10 6.56
C THR A 507 7.08 42.92 6.95
N LYS A 508 7.38 42.72 8.24
CA LYS A 508 8.21 41.63 8.77
C LYS A 508 7.37 40.49 9.35
N ASN A 509 6.07 40.48 9.13
CA ASN A 509 5.19 39.43 9.66
C ASN A 509 5.11 38.27 8.70
N ALA A 510 5.92 37.22 8.87
CA ALA A 510 5.97 36.04 8.01
C ALA A 510 4.62 35.31 7.95
N LEU A 511 3.87 35.22 9.04
CA LEU A 511 2.56 34.55 9.08
C LEU A 511 1.50 35.28 8.25
N ALA A 512 1.62 36.63 8.10
CA ALA A 512 0.70 37.38 7.26
C ALA A 512 0.89 37.01 5.75
N TYR A 513 2.15 36.92 5.30
CA TYR A 513 2.47 36.44 3.94
C TYR A 513 2.05 34.99 3.73
N PHE A 514 2.34 34.09 4.69
CA PHE A 514 1.91 32.71 4.64
C PHE A 514 0.39 32.57 4.51
N SER A 515 -0.38 33.32 5.31
CA SER A 515 -1.84 33.32 5.28
C SER A 515 -2.38 33.87 3.97
N ARG A 516 -1.75 34.95 3.43
CA ARG A 516 -2.17 35.55 2.15
C ARG A 516 -1.89 34.62 0.97
N ALA A 517 -0.75 33.93 0.97
CA ALA A 517 -0.44 32.88 -0.01
C ALA A 517 -1.49 31.77 0.00
N ASN A 518 -1.83 31.26 1.19
CA ASN A 518 -2.85 30.21 1.35
C ASN A 518 -4.23 30.68 0.86
N CYS A 519 -4.63 31.91 1.20
CA CYS A 519 -5.89 32.49 0.76
C CYS A 519 -5.92 32.63 -0.77
N SER A 520 -4.87 33.16 -1.38
CA SER A 520 -4.71 33.31 -2.83
C SER A 520 -4.76 31.97 -3.55
N LEU A 521 -4.12 30.91 -2.99
CA LEU A 521 -4.15 29.57 -3.53
C LEU A 521 -5.58 28.99 -3.51
N LYS A 522 -6.30 29.13 -2.40
CA LYS A 522 -7.70 28.67 -2.30
C LYS A 522 -8.61 29.39 -3.31
N MET A 523 -8.43 30.68 -3.50
CA MET A 523 -9.16 31.44 -4.52
C MET A 523 -8.84 30.94 -5.94
N ALA A 524 -7.59 30.65 -6.24
CA ALA A 524 -7.15 30.09 -7.51
C ALA A 524 -7.81 28.71 -7.76
N ASP A 525 -7.83 27.83 -6.75
CA ASP A 525 -8.48 26.52 -6.83
C ASP A 525 -9.96 26.62 -7.13
N ILE A 526 -10.69 27.54 -6.49
CA ILE A 526 -12.12 27.78 -6.75
C ILE A 526 -12.32 28.26 -8.20
N ILE A 527 -11.50 29.19 -8.66
CA ILE A 527 -11.58 29.70 -10.05
C ILE A 527 -11.35 28.56 -11.04
N ASP A 528 -10.41 27.67 -10.80
CA ASP A 528 -10.13 26.52 -11.66
C ASP A 528 -11.30 25.53 -11.69
N GLN A 529 -11.90 25.23 -10.53
CA GLN A 529 -13.10 24.39 -10.45
C GLN A 529 -14.28 24.99 -11.23
N LEU A 530 -14.51 26.29 -11.11
CA LEU A 530 -15.56 26.99 -11.85
C LEU A 530 -15.32 26.98 -13.36
N LYS A 531 -14.06 27.14 -13.82
CA LYS A 531 -13.69 27.05 -15.22
C LYS A 531 -13.92 25.63 -15.78
N GLN A 532 -13.53 24.59 -15.04
CA GLN A 532 -13.76 23.19 -15.43
C GLN A 532 -15.26 22.89 -15.54
N SER A 533 -16.07 23.35 -14.59
CA SER A 533 -17.53 23.19 -14.59
C SER A 533 -18.17 23.93 -15.76
N SER A 534 -17.73 25.14 -16.10
CA SER A 534 -18.26 25.92 -17.23
C SER A 534 -17.89 25.29 -18.58
N ASN A 535 -16.69 24.74 -18.72
CA ASN A 535 -16.28 24.02 -19.93
C ASN A 535 -17.09 22.74 -20.16
N ALA A 536 -17.40 22.00 -19.09
CA ALA A 536 -18.26 20.82 -19.15
C ALA A 536 -19.69 21.17 -19.60
N ILE A 537 -20.25 22.30 -19.16
CA ILE A 537 -21.59 22.78 -19.59
C ILE A 537 -21.58 23.22 -21.06
N THR A 538 -20.51 23.87 -21.53
CA THR A 538 -20.38 24.31 -22.91
C THR A 538 -20.27 23.14 -23.90
N VAL A 539 -19.59 22.06 -23.51
CA VAL A 539 -19.51 20.81 -24.32
C VAL A 539 -20.86 20.10 -24.39
N ALA A 540 -21.67 20.15 -23.32
CA ALA A 540 -22.99 19.50 -23.27
C ALA A 540 -24.05 20.26 -24.13
N LEU A 541 -23.87 21.54 -24.39
CA LEU A 541 -24.81 22.37 -25.19
C LEU A 541 -24.53 22.35 -26.72
N ASN A 542 -23.36 21.89 -27.16
CA ASN A 542 -22.98 21.82 -28.58
C ASN A 542 -22.96 20.37 -29.08
N THR A 543 -24.12 19.73 -29.19
CA THR A 543 -24.26 18.39 -29.80
C THR A 543 -24.48 18.50 -31.32
N ASP A 544 -23.43 18.78 -32.07
CA ASP A 544 -23.37 18.46 -33.51
C ASP A 544 -22.19 17.49 -33.75
N PRO A 545 -22.42 16.20 -34.11
CA PRO A 545 -21.40 15.16 -34.12
C PRO A 545 -20.31 15.28 -35.18
N LYS A 546 -20.35 16.31 -36.02
CA LYS A 546 -19.47 16.44 -37.22
C LYS A 546 -18.43 17.55 -37.15
N GLN A 547 -18.39 18.40 -36.15
CA GLN A 547 -17.42 19.48 -36.02
C GLN A 547 -16.94 19.68 -34.59
N THR A 548 -16.09 18.81 -34.06
CA THR A 548 -15.37 19.12 -32.81
C THR A 548 -13.91 18.73 -32.88
N LYS A 549 -13.09 19.60 -33.46
CA LYS A 549 -11.76 19.85 -32.93
C LYS A 549 -11.94 20.84 -31.79
N VAL A 550 -12.22 20.36 -30.58
CA VAL A 550 -12.13 21.17 -29.38
C VAL A 550 -10.64 21.31 -29.07
N THR A 551 -10.06 22.43 -29.47
CA THR A 551 -8.84 22.93 -28.86
C THR A 551 -9.22 23.36 -27.46
N THR A 552 -9.04 22.48 -26.47
CA THR A 552 -9.02 22.86 -25.06
C THR A 552 -7.84 23.82 -24.89
N ILE A 553 -8.14 25.11 -24.78
CA ILE A 553 -7.15 26.08 -24.29
C ILE A 553 -6.98 25.73 -22.81
N GLU A 554 -5.93 25.01 -22.49
CA GLU A 554 -5.49 24.85 -21.10
C GLU A 554 -5.10 26.24 -20.60
N THR A 555 -6.01 26.94 -19.92
CA THR A 555 -5.68 28.19 -19.24
C THR A 555 -4.86 27.83 -18.02
N VAL A 556 -3.54 27.99 -18.13
CA VAL A 556 -2.61 27.79 -17.02
C VAL A 556 -2.93 28.82 -15.94
N THR A 557 -3.23 28.35 -14.75
CA THR A 557 -3.46 29.23 -13.58
C THR A 557 -2.16 29.90 -13.17
N ASP A 558 -2.17 31.22 -12.99
CA ASP A 558 -1.01 31.98 -12.55
C ASP A 558 -0.86 31.90 -11.02
N TYR A 559 0.16 31.22 -10.57
CA TYR A 559 0.53 31.08 -9.17
C TYR A 559 1.64 32.06 -8.73
N SER A 560 2.05 33.03 -9.56
CA SER A 560 3.18 33.92 -9.29
C SER A 560 3.03 34.69 -7.98
N ALA A 561 1.84 35.22 -7.68
CA ALA A 561 1.57 35.94 -6.44
C ALA A 561 1.66 35.01 -5.22
N VAL A 562 1.16 33.79 -5.31
CA VAL A 562 1.23 32.77 -4.26
C VAL A 562 2.69 32.42 -3.96
N MET A 563 3.47 32.18 -5.02
CA MET A 563 4.90 31.84 -4.88
C MET A 563 5.71 32.97 -4.25
N ASN A 564 5.48 34.22 -4.68
CA ASN A 564 6.15 35.39 -4.13
C ASN A 564 5.87 35.57 -2.63
N ASP A 565 4.64 35.33 -2.19
CA ASP A 565 4.28 35.42 -0.77
C ASP A 565 4.94 34.31 0.06
N TYR A 566 4.99 33.07 -0.43
CA TYR A 566 5.74 32.01 0.26
C TYR A 566 7.24 32.31 0.29
N GLU A 567 7.82 32.83 -0.78
CA GLU A 567 9.23 33.23 -0.82
C GLU A 567 9.53 34.36 0.18
N THR A 568 8.67 35.36 0.25
CA THR A 568 8.81 36.45 1.23
C THR A 568 8.68 35.92 2.67
N CYS A 569 7.71 35.03 2.91
CA CYS A 569 7.56 34.33 4.18
C CYS A 569 8.85 33.61 4.57
N LEU A 570 9.46 32.85 3.66
CA LEU A 570 10.69 32.09 3.89
C LEU A 570 11.95 32.97 4.01
N GLN A 571 11.97 34.14 3.38
CA GLN A 571 13.04 35.13 3.60
C GLN A 571 12.98 35.71 5.03
N LEU A 572 11.77 35.88 5.57
CA LEU A 572 11.55 36.39 6.93
C LEU A 572 11.73 35.30 8.00
N ASN A 573 11.32 34.07 7.68
CA ASN A 573 11.45 32.91 8.56
C ASN A 573 11.96 31.69 7.76
N PRO A 574 13.26 31.48 7.63
CA PRO A 574 13.87 30.38 6.87
C PRO A 574 13.59 28.98 7.45
N ASP A 575 13.19 28.88 8.71
CA ASP A 575 12.93 27.61 9.41
C ASP A 575 11.43 27.27 9.44
N PHE A 576 10.64 27.85 8.53
CA PHE A 576 9.20 27.61 8.50
C PHE A 576 8.84 26.43 7.58
N ALA A 577 8.91 25.20 8.09
CA ALA A 577 8.71 23.95 7.35
C ALA A 577 7.39 23.93 6.56
N PHE A 578 6.29 24.46 7.11
CA PHE A 578 4.97 24.47 6.46
C PHE A 578 4.92 25.36 5.21
N ALA A 579 5.69 26.45 5.18
CA ALA A 579 5.77 27.28 3.99
C ALA A 579 6.51 26.58 2.85
N TYR A 580 7.58 25.84 3.15
CA TYR A 580 8.24 24.96 2.17
C TYR A 580 7.29 23.88 1.67
N PHE A 581 6.58 23.21 2.56
CA PHE A 581 5.59 22.17 2.19
C PHE A 581 4.50 22.72 1.27
N ASN A 582 3.88 23.86 1.62
CA ASN A 582 2.83 24.46 0.82
C ASN A 582 3.37 24.97 -0.52
N LYS A 583 4.57 25.55 -0.54
CA LYS A 583 5.24 25.97 -1.78
C LYS A 583 5.50 24.79 -2.71
N ALA A 584 5.95 23.64 -2.17
CA ALA A 584 6.13 22.42 -2.93
C ALA A 584 4.80 21.90 -3.51
N TYR A 585 3.71 21.97 -2.73
CA TYR A 585 2.38 21.62 -3.22
C TYR A 585 1.98 22.44 -4.46
N VAL A 586 2.22 23.77 -4.43
CA VAL A 586 1.97 24.64 -5.59
C VAL A 586 2.85 24.27 -6.78
N LYS A 587 4.14 23.97 -6.55
CA LYS A 587 5.05 23.53 -7.61
C LYS A 587 4.60 22.21 -8.25
N CYS A 588 4.10 21.25 -7.48
CA CYS A 588 3.49 20.04 -8.02
C CYS A 588 2.30 20.37 -8.95
N LYS A 589 1.43 21.31 -8.56
CA LYS A 589 0.34 21.81 -9.42
C LYS A 589 0.85 22.44 -10.72
N MET A 590 1.97 23.14 -10.66
CA MET A 590 2.67 23.73 -11.79
C MET A 590 3.47 22.69 -12.61
N ARG A 591 3.49 21.43 -12.20
CA ARG A 591 4.32 20.33 -12.76
C ARG A 591 5.83 20.55 -12.61
N ASP A 592 6.26 21.44 -11.72
CA ASP A 592 7.65 21.62 -11.33
C ASP A 592 8.02 20.62 -10.21
N TYR A 593 8.14 19.35 -10.58
CA TYR A 593 8.39 18.29 -9.60
C TYR A 593 9.79 18.34 -8.98
N GLU A 594 10.80 18.75 -9.73
CA GLU A 594 12.18 18.91 -9.22
C GLU A 594 12.26 20.07 -8.20
N GLY A 595 11.62 21.18 -8.52
CA GLY A 595 11.50 22.28 -7.58
C GLY A 595 10.70 21.91 -6.33
N ALA A 596 9.66 21.07 -6.48
CA ALA A 596 8.89 20.55 -5.35
C ALA A 596 9.73 19.65 -4.45
N LEU A 597 10.55 18.76 -5.01
CA LEU A 597 11.49 17.92 -4.24
C LEU A 597 12.45 18.76 -3.41
N THR A 598 12.97 19.84 -4.00
CA THR A 598 13.89 20.75 -3.29
C THR A 598 13.23 21.35 -2.04
N ASP A 599 12.00 21.85 -2.18
CA ASP A 599 11.26 22.44 -1.07
C ASP A 599 10.84 21.39 -0.03
N LEU A 600 10.39 20.17 -0.46
CA LEU A 600 10.05 19.09 0.46
C LEU A 600 11.28 18.57 1.23
N ASN A 601 12.43 18.49 0.59
CA ASN A 601 13.68 18.17 1.29
C ASN A 601 13.97 19.21 2.37
N LYS A 602 13.79 20.48 2.06
CA LYS A 602 14.01 21.55 3.05
C LYS A 602 13.01 21.48 4.21
N ALA A 603 11.74 21.20 3.94
CA ALA A 603 10.73 20.99 4.97
C ALA A 603 11.12 19.83 5.92
N LEU A 604 11.65 18.72 5.38
CA LEU A 604 12.07 17.54 6.14
C LEU A 604 13.42 17.71 6.86
N GLU A 605 14.29 18.59 6.40
CA GLU A 605 15.50 18.99 7.15
C GLU A 605 15.13 19.75 8.43
N ILE A 606 14.08 20.59 8.37
CA ILE A 606 13.60 21.39 9.50
C ILE A 606 12.76 20.51 10.44
N GLU A 607 11.82 19.74 9.88
CA GLU A 607 10.89 18.91 10.65
C GLU A 607 11.02 17.46 10.20
N THR A 608 11.77 16.66 10.94
CA THR A 608 12.13 15.27 10.56
C THR A 608 10.98 14.26 10.68
N ASP A 609 9.93 14.58 11.45
CA ASP A 609 8.76 13.72 11.65
C ASP A 609 7.53 14.23 10.88
N PHE A 610 7.75 14.97 9.78
CA PHE A 610 6.70 15.56 8.96
C PHE A 610 6.09 14.52 7.98
N ALA A 611 5.07 13.81 8.46
CA ALA A 611 4.45 12.70 7.73
C ALA A 611 3.94 13.09 6.33
N GLU A 612 3.25 14.22 6.23
CA GLU A 612 2.67 14.72 4.97
C GLU A 612 3.76 15.12 3.97
N ALA A 613 4.89 15.62 4.45
CA ALA A 613 6.01 15.96 3.58
C ALA A 613 6.68 14.70 3.01
N TYR A 614 6.84 13.64 3.80
CA TYR A 614 7.28 12.34 3.29
C TYR A 614 6.30 11.80 2.26
N PHE A 615 5.00 11.87 2.53
CA PHE A 615 3.98 11.39 1.60
C PHE A 615 4.05 12.12 0.26
N ASN A 616 4.02 13.46 0.27
CA ASN A 616 4.08 14.25 -0.96
C ASN A 616 5.42 14.09 -1.69
N ARG A 617 6.56 13.97 -0.96
CA ARG A 617 7.86 13.70 -1.56
C ARG A 617 7.91 12.32 -2.21
N GLY A 618 7.35 11.31 -1.56
CA GLY A 618 7.24 9.96 -2.09
C GLY A 618 6.46 9.92 -3.41
N LEU A 619 5.31 10.60 -3.46
CA LEU A 619 4.53 10.73 -4.69
C LEU A 619 5.30 11.48 -5.79
N THR A 620 5.96 12.58 -5.42
CA THR A 620 6.74 13.40 -6.36
C THR A 620 7.90 12.60 -6.96
N LYS A 621 8.58 11.76 -6.17
CA LYS A 621 9.63 10.85 -6.64
C LYS A 621 9.09 9.80 -7.62
N ILE A 622 7.92 9.18 -7.31
CA ILE A 622 7.28 8.23 -8.25
C ILE A 622 6.95 8.92 -9.57
N TYR A 623 6.49 10.18 -9.54
CA TYR A 623 6.26 10.97 -10.76
C TYR A 623 7.53 11.19 -11.60
N LEU A 624 8.68 11.23 -10.96
CA LEU A 624 10.01 11.37 -11.58
C LEU A 624 10.66 10.01 -11.89
N ASP A 625 9.89 8.92 -11.87
CA ASP A 625 10.32 7.53 -12.09
C ASP A 625 11.28 6.98 -11.00
N ASP A 626 11.51 7.70 -9.88
CA ASP A 626 12.21 7.19 -8.69
C ASP A 626 11.24 6.40 -7.79
N VAL A 627 10.85 5.22 -8.27
CA VAL A 627 9.90 4.34 -7.54
C VAL A 627 10.48 3.84 -6.22
N GLU A 628 11.78 3.56 -6.18
CA GLU A 628 12.45 3.04 -4.98
C GLU A 628 12.50 4.10 -3.87
N GLY A 629 13.00 5.29 -4.17
CA GLY A 629 13.04 6.40 -3.23
C GLY A 629 11.64 6.87 -2.82
N GLY A 630 10.67 6.79 -3.74
CA GLY A 630 9.26 7.07 -3.48
C GLY A 630 8.64 6.09 -2.50
N ALA A 631 8.89 4.79 -2.67
CA ALA A 631 8.40 3.75 -1.76
C ALA A 631 8.96 3.92 -0.33
N LEU A 632 10.23 4.29 -0.19
CA LEU A 632 10.84 4.52 1.12
C LEU A 632 10.23 5.73 1.84
N ASP A 633 9.98 6.82 1.12
CA ASP A 633 9.31 7.99 1.69
C ASP A 633 7.86 7.68 2.09
N LEU A 634 7.11 6.93 1.27
CA LEU A 634 5.76 6.47 1.60
C LEU A 634 5.75 5.51 2.79
N SER A 635 6.73 4.60 2.89
CA SER A 635 6.90 3.75 4.07
C SER A 635 7.07 4.60 5.33
N LYS A 636 7.91 5.64 5.26
CA LYS A 636 8.11 6.56 6.38
C LYS A 636 6.84 7.36 6.71
N ALA A 637 6.09 7.84 5.72
CA ALA A 637 4.80 8.49 5.93
C ALA A 637 3.79 7.56 6.63
N GLY A 638 3.76 6.27 6.22
CA GLY A 638 2.93 5.24 6.86
C GLY A 638 3.32 4.98 8.32
N GLU A 639 4.63 4.91 8.64
CA GLU A 639 5.12 4.85 10.02
C GLU A 639 4.64 6.02 10.87
N LEU A 640 4.61 7.21 10.29
CA LEU A 640 4.20 8.45 10.96
C LEU A 640 2.67 8.64 11.00
N GLY A 641 1.89 7.66 10.48
CA GLY A 641 0.44 7.61 10.66
C GLY A 641 -0.41 7.80 9.40
N ILE A 642 0.18 8.07 8.23
CA ILE A 642 -0.57 8.18 6.97
C ILE A 642 -0.78 6.80 6.37
N GLN A 643 -1.88 6.14 6.74
CA GLN A 643 -2.18 4.75 6.37
C GLN A 643 -2.31 4.54 4.86
N ASP A 644 -2.82 5.54 4.12
CA ASP A 644 -2.99 5.48 2.67
C ASP A 644 -1.67 5.30 1.91
N ALA A 645 -0.54 5.62 2.53
CA ALA A 645 0.78 5.40 1.97
C ALA A 645 1.02 3.92 1.60
N TYR A 646 0.55 2.97 2.42
CA TYR A 646 0.70 1.54 2.14
C TYR A 646 -0.13 1.07 0.94
N ASN A 647 -1.30 1.70 0.71
CA ASN A 647 -2.12 1.42 -0.48
C ASN A 647 -1.40 1.84 -1.76
N ILE A 648 -0.66 2.95 -1.71
CA ILE A 648 0.12 3.47 -2.83
C ILE A 648 1.33 2.57 -3.09
N ILE A 649 2.09 2.20 -2.04
CA ILE A 649 3.23 1.27 -2.16
C ILE A 649 2.80 -0.01 -2.84
N LYS A 650 1.71 -0.62 -2.36
CA LYS A 650 1.17 -1.84 -2.90
C LYS A 650 0.79 -1.74 -4.37
N ARG A 651 0.25 -0.61 -4.78
CA ARG A 651 -0.29 -0.40 -6.13
C ARG A 651 0.76 0.03 -7.15
N TYR A 652 1.76 0.80 -6.72
CA TYR A 652 2.68 1.49 -7.63
C TYR A 652 4.15 1.17 -7.44
N CYS A 653 4.54 0.49 -6.35
CA CYS A 653 5.95 0.28 -6.02
C CYS A 653 6.40 -1.19 -6.01
N ASN A 654 5.46 -2.13 -6.17
CA ASN A 654 5.74 -3.59 -6.13
C ASN A 654 5.53 -4.26 -7.47
#